data_6f581687442d877a7c6739585ffc4469
#
_entry.id   6f581687442d877a7c6739585ffc4469
#
_cell.length_a   1.000
_cell.length_b   1.000
_cell.length_c   1.000
_cell.angle_alpha   90.00
_cell.angle_beta   90.00
_cell.angle_gamma   90.00
#
_symmetry.space_group_name_H-M   'P 1'
#
loop_
_entity.id
_entity.type
_entity.pdbx_description
1 polymer ?
#
loop_
_entity_poly.entity_id
_entity_poly.type
_entity_poly.pdbx_seq_one_letter_code
_entity_poly.pdbx_strand_id
1 'polypeptide(L)'
;MPSEHRRSRVRVQESMSHEPEKDVLSEAPAIARHADPYISDDPAFGPEGKILFDLKVDAADTSDNSSRDEPQYDFDSEEFANIPEIIREVVGFEDDPTLPVITFRSLLLSAIFCTIGSTVSQLSYFRTTYAPFPVFFVILASAPLGRLLARVLPAYIVPLGRFSFSLNPGPFSIKEHAIIGIAANAGSQGQWATYLPTNAALYYGITMNPAVALFFGWGASLLGFSFAAMGKSELHAKREAKRMKVFWLILFATFVWQFLPEYLFPFVASLAPLCWFASRNHTVNFLGAGRGGIGLLNITLDWSNITSTVITYPYSVQVTVFVGFVITTWILIPVAKFGNLWGSPTYNIMSNGVFQKNGSSYPFTSLIYTDLNGIQHVNETRYEEVGLAYSGAQYTWEIFMWYASYISSFVWCALFLGPKIAKIWKARKAQGHYHKDRLRYAPILACLTMKEIDLLSVLIQKYPGMTLWEWVALTLVPIVMLLVIVALKKVWMPTWTYFVALGFGGAAMLPMSLVYAVSGYSIKVGFFNELIYGYMIEAKGSSRHPLGQLAYRIISGNVWYDARVVLEDQKIGHYLHLPPRDVMGMQILANIIALPVNYGVMRAVISSKYEYVSGQKVDPSGQWTGQDFKSYNTAGIQYALVGPKKLFASSFFKPVLYGFAAGGIAPLVIWLLHKKFPKVRFDLWNTTIFFASAATFYGNLSTGPFTAILIGTFFNFYLYRYRHKFWNKWAYISGAALDTGFNANLLFIFLFLGTTGAVMVNWWGNNAESIERCFAW
;
A
#
# COMPACT_ATOMS: atom_id res chain seq x y z
N MET A 1 -47.67 22.50 -56.71
CA MET A 1 -48.33 23.84 -56.68
C MET A 1 -47.91 24.51 -55.39
N PRO A 2 -47.71 25.79 -55.47
CA PRO A 2 -46.47 26.51 -55.14
C PRO A 2 -46.64 27.46 -53.96
N SER A 3 -45.56 28.04 -53.49
CA SER A 3 -45.13 29.44 -53.58
C SER A 3 -44.02 29.68 -52.55
N GLU A 4 -42.84 30.03 -52.96
CA GLU A 4 -42.26 31.36 -53.28
C GLU A 4 -42.36 32.39 -52.12
N HIS A 5 -41.26 32.88 -51.62
CA HIS A 5 -40.47 34.07 -51.98
C HIS A 5 -39.56 34.41 -50.78
N ARG A 6 -38.44 35.08 -50.77
CA ARG A 6 -37.55 35.79 -51.71
C ARG A 6 -36.30 36.26 -50.98
N ARG A 7 -35.22 36.19 -51.67
CA ARG A 7 -33.89 36.82 -51.61
C ARG A 7 -33.76 38.16 -50.90
N SER A 8 -32.59 38.43 -50.32
CA SER A 8 -31.75 39.57 -50.73
C SER A 8 -30.27 39.31 -50.42
N ARG A 9 -29.44 39.57 -51.47
CA ARG A 9 -27.97 39.61 -51.45
C ARG A 9 -27.54 41.02 -51.05
N VAL A 10 -26.37 41.13 -50.32
CA VAL A 10 -25.46 42.28 -50.50
C VAL A 10 -24.03 41.71 -50.53
N ARG A 11 -23.32 42.11 -51.58
CA ARG A 11 -21.91 41.93 -51.89
C ARG A 11 -21.13 43.11 -51.31
N VAL A 12 -19.82 42.91 -50.98
CA VAL A 12 -18.69 43.83 -51.27
C VAL A 12 -17.44 43.21 -50.62
N GLN A 13 -16.55 42.81 -51.35
CA GLN A 13 -15.24 43.19 -51.89
C GLN A 13 -14.01 42.72 -51.11
N GLU A 14 -13.12 42.15 -51.91
CA GLU A 14 -11.77 41.62 -51.64
C GLU A 14 -10.78 42.66 -51.17
N SER A 15 -9.83 42.23 -50.31
CA SER A 15 -8.43 42.61 -50.44
C SER A 15 -7.51 41.50 -49.99
N MET A 16 -6.62 41.10 -50.88
CA MET A 16 -5.57 40.09 -50.72
C MET A 16 -4.48 40.56 -49.75
N SER A 17 -4.01 39.70 -48.88
CA SER A 17 -2.62 39.68 -48.44
C SER A 17 -2.22 38.33 -47.89
N HIS A 18 -1.16 37.79 -48.43
CA HIS A 18 -0.33 36.60 -48.15
C HIS A 18 -0.55 35.82 -46.87
N GLU A 19 -0.87 34.55 -47.05
CA GLU A 19 -0.60 33.43 -46.10
C GLU A 19 0.86 32.99 -46.15
N PRO A 20 1.38 32.47 -45.01
CA PRO A 20 2.29 31.36 -45.05
C PRO A 20 1.62 30.09 -44.52
N GLU A 21 1.92 29.00 -45.16
CA GLU A 21 1.56 27.61 -44.92
C GLU A 21 1.46 27.26 -43.43
N LYS A 22 0.28 26.81 -42.99
CA LYS A 22 0.08 26.18 -41.70
C LYS A 22 0.17 24.66 -41.81
N ASP A 23 1.14 24.10 -41.11
CA ASP A 23 1.34 22.70 -40.85
C ASP A 23 0.05 22.00 -40.43
N VAL A 24 -0.29 20.98 -41.18
CA VAL A 24 -1.36 20.00 -40.88
C VAL A 24 -0.83 18.98 -39.87
N LEU A 25 -0.72 19.34 -38.58
CA LEU A 25 -0.43 18.41 -37.49
C LEU A 25 -0.95 18.91 -36.11
N SER A 26 -2.15 19.48 -36.02
CA SER A 26 -2.67 19.99 -34.73
C SER A 26 -3.98 19.36 -34.25
N GLU A 27 -4.39 18.23 -34.75
CA GLU A 27 -5.54 17.49 -34.16
C GLU A 27 -5.13 16.15 -33.59
N ALA A 28 -4.38 16.18 -32.47
CA ALA A 28 -4.40 15.09 -31.52
C ALA A 28 -5.61 15.28 -30.59
N PRO A 29 -6.44 14.25 -30.39
CA PRO A 29 -7.70 14.42 -29.66
C PRO A 29 -7.45 14.88 -28.22
N ALA A 30 -8.27 15.77 -27.72
CA ALA A 30 -8.24 16.41 -26.39
C ALA A 30 -8.10 15.42 -25.20
N ILE A 31 -8.34 14.13 -25.42
CA ILE A 31 -8.26 13.03 -24.44
C ILE A 31 -6.82 12.79 -23.96
N ALA A 32 -5.79 13.08 -24.79
CA ALA A 32 -4.40 12.91 -24.37
C ALA A 32 -3.92 13.97 -23.37
N ARG A 33 -4.63 15.09 -23.22
CA ARG A 33 -4.27 16.16 -22.27
C ARG A 33 -4.79 15.90 -20.85
N HIS A 34 -5.81 15.06 -20.68
CA HIS A 34 -6.38 14.74 -19.36
C HIS A 34 -5.76 13.52 -18.65
N ALA A 35 -4.87 12.78 -19.31
CA ALA A 35 -4.24 11.60 -18.74
C ALA A 35 -2.99 11.90 -17.90
N ASP A 36 -2.59 13.17 -17.77
CA ASP A 36 -1.35 13.54 -17.11
C ASP A 36 -1.51 14.74 -16.16
N PRO A 37 -1.80 14.48 -14.88
CA PRO A 37 -1.89 15.55 -13.88
C PRO A 37 -0.54 16.25 -13.60
N TYR A 38 0.57 15.77 -14.21
CA TYR A 38 1.92 16.26 -13.90
C TYR A 38 2.55 17.12 -14.98
N ILE A 39 1.95 17.23 -16.17
CA ILE A 39 2.55 17.94 -17.31
C ILE A 39 1.48 18.66 -18.12
N SER A 40 0.83 19.63 -17.54
CA SER A 40 0.26 20.72 -18.27
C SER A 40 1.20 21.93 -18.10
N ASP A 41 1.46 22.66 -19.17
CA ASP A 41 1.87 24.06 -19.05
C ASP A 41 0.75 24.75 -18.29
N ASP A 42 0.97 24.90 -16.99
CA ASP A 42 -0.05 25.29 -16.03
C ASP A 42 -0.34 26.78 -16.21
N PRO A 43 -1.54 27.19 -16.68
CA PRO A 43 -1.89 28.60 -16.85
C PRO A 43 -1.90 29.41 -15.54
N ALA A 44 -1.75 28.74 -14.37
CA ALA A 44 -1.60 29.43 -13.10
C ALA A 44 -0.23 30.10 -12.91
N PHE A 45 0.74 29.84 -13.80
CA PHE A 45 2.03 30.51 -13.83
C PHE A 45 2.12 31.32 -15.12
N GLY A 46 1.85 32.62 -15.04
CA GLY A 46 2.18 33.54 -16.11
C GLY A 46 3.70 33.52 -16.44
N PRO A 47 4.14 34.10 -17.54
CA PRO A 47 5.52 34.07 -18.04
C PRO A 47 6.55 34.62 -17.05
N GLU A 48 6.14 35.29 -15.99
CA GLU A 48 7.00 35.84 -14.94
C GLU A 48 6.97 35.05 -13.60
N GLY A 49 6.28 33.92 -13.54
CA GLY A 49 6.24 33.10 -12.32
C GLY A 49 5.49 33.73 -11.14
N LYS A 50 4.65 34.73 -11.36
CA LYS A 50 3.76 35.29 -10.35
C LYS A 50 2.49 34.48 -10.27
N ILE A 51 2.16 34.03 -9.05
CA ILE A 51 0.87 33.41 -8.78
C ILE A 51 -0.18 34.51 -8.82
N LEU A 52 -1.07 34.48 -9.82
CA LEU A 52 -2.20 35.39 -9.97
C LEU A 52 -3.34 35.00 -9.00
N PHE A 53 -3.14 35.23 -7.72
CA PHE A 53 -4.21 35.17 -6.73
C PHE A 53 -4.15 36.39 -5.82
N ASP A 54 -4.83 37.45 -6.20
CA ASP A 54 -5.25 38.55 -5.32
C ASP A 54 -6.64 38.22 -4.75
N LEU A 55 -6.69 37.41 -3.71
CA LEU A 55 -7.89 37.34 -2.87
C LEU A 55 -7.90 38.59 -1.98
N LYS A 56 -8.60 39.62 -2.40
CA LYS A 56 -9.06 40.69 -1.50
C LYS A 56 -10.11 40.08 -0.58
N VAL A 57 -9.67 39.61 0.57
CA VAL A 57 -10.56 39.50 1.72
C VAL A 57 -10.64 40.91 2.29
N ASP A 58 -11.68 41.62 1.95
CA ASP A 58 -12.04 42.86 2.63
C ASP A 58 -12.31 42.49 4.09
N ALA A 59 -11.45 42.99 4.98
CA ALA A 59 -11.67 42.93 6.40
C ALA A 59 -12.89 43.81 6.70
N ALA A 60 -14.06 43.18 6.77
CA ALA A 60 -15.27 43.83 7.19
C ALA A 60 -15.15 44.21 8.67
N ASP A 61 -15.35 45.48 8.93
CA ASP A 61 -15.44 46.11 10.22
C ASP A 61 -16.39 45.38 11.15
N THR A 62 -15.91 45.07 12.34
CA THR A 62 -16.70 44.45 13.41
C THR A 62 -17.57 45.49 14.11
N SER A 63 -18.71 45.81 13.54
CA SER A 63 -19.85 46.38 14.32
C SER A 63 -21.10 46.37 13.46
N ASP A 64 -21.83 45.26 13.41
CA ASP A 64 -23.29 45.28 13.54
C ASP A 64 -23.89 43.89 13.68
N ASN A 65 -24.82 43.79 14.57
CA ASN A 65 -25.49 42.57 14.97
C ASN A 65 -26.76 42.43 14.13
N SER A 66 -26.71 41.77 12.98
CA SER A 66 -27.95 41.24 12.33
C SER A 66 -27.58 40.31 11.15
N SER A 67 -28.16 39.13 11.14
CA SER A 67 -28.19 38.12 10.05
C SER A 67 -26.81 37.75 9.46
N ARG A 68 -26.27 36.62 9.91
CA ARG A 68 -25.18 35.92 9.24
C ARG A 68 -25.66 35.44 7.88
N ASP A 69 -25.48 36.23 6.86
CA ASP A 69 -25.50 35.77 5.49
C ASP A 69 -24.32 34.80 5.33
N GLU A 70 -24.62 33.53 5.09
CA GLU A 70 -23.59 32.54 4.69
C GLU A 70 -22.96 33.04 3.39
N PRO A 71 -21.64 32.95 3.23
CA PRO A 71 -20.98 33.33 2.00
C PRO A 71 -21.56 32.51 0.83
N GLN A 72 -22.32 33.17 -0.01
CA GLN A 72 -22.88 32.59 -1.24
C GLN A 72 -21.72 32.41 -2.22
N TYR A 73 -21.26 31.17 -2.41
CA TYR A 73 -20.18 30.88 -3.35
C TYR A 73 -20.70 30.99 -4.77
N ASP A 74 -20.06 31.83 -5.57
CA ASP A 74 -20.31 31.93 -7.01
C ASP A 74 -19.70 30.73 -7.73
N PHE A 75 -20.54 29.77 -8.09
CA PHE A 75 -20.14 28.56 -8.79
C PHE A 75 -19.72 28.79 -10.25
N ASP A 76 -19.95 29.99 -10.80
CA ASP A 76 -19.54 30.41 -12.14
C ASP A 76 -18.22 31.18 -12.14
N SER A 77 -17.57 31.33 -10.98
CA SER A 77 -16.28 32.01 -10.88
C SER A 77 -15.16 31.25 -11.59
N GLU A 78 -14.17 31.98 -12.14
CA GLU A 78 -12.96 31.39 -12.75
C GLU A 78 -12.21 30.45 -11.78
N GLU A 79 -12.29 30.70 -10.49
CA GLU A 79 -11.70 29.85 -9.45
C GLU A 79 -12.34 28.47 -9.41
N PHE A 80 -13.67 28.41 -9.59
CA PHE A 80 -14.41 27.14 -9.65
C PHE A 80 -14.16 26.40 -10.97
N ALA A 81 -13.94 27.14 -12.07
CA ALA A 81 -13.62 26.56 -13.37
C ALA A 81 -12.25 25.86 -13.38
N ASN A 82 -11.32 26.27 -12.54
CA ASN A 82 -9.98 25.68 -12.41
C ASN A 82 -9.93 24.39 -11.58
N ILE A 83 -11.01 24.01 -10.88
CA ILE A 83 -11.08 22.73 -10.16
C ILE A 83 -11.33 21.62 -11.18
N PRO A 84 -10.56 20.50 -11.18
CA PRO A 84 -10.78 19.39 -12.09
C PRO A 84 -12.24 18.90 -12.06
N GLU A 85 -12.82 18.66 -13.24
CA GLU A 85 -14.23 18.30 -13.41
C GLU A 85 -14.62 17.08 -12.52
N ILE A 86 -13.71 16.11 -12.38
CA ILE A 86 -13.91 14.94 -11.55
C ILE A 86 -14.07 15.30 -10.06
N ILE A 87 -13.41 16.35 -9.60
CA ILE A 87 -13.53 16.84 -8.22
C ILE A 87 -14.85 17.59 -8.06
N ARG A 88 -15.22 18.44 -9.03
CA ARG A 88 -16.47 19.18 -9.01
C ARG A 88 -17.72 18.27 -9.02
N GLU A 89 -17.64 17.14 -9.73
CA GLU A 89 -18.74 16.17 -9.80
C GLU A 89 -18.95 15.37 -8.51
N VAL A 90 -17.94 15.29 -7.66
CA VAL A 90 -17.90 14.30 -6.58
C VAL A 90 -17.82 14.93 -5.20
N VAL A 91 -17.19 16.07 -5.05
CA VAL A 91 -17.12 16.80 -3.77
C VAL A 91 -18.35 17.70 -3.62
N GLY A 92 -19.09 17.52 -2.54
CA GLY A 92 -20.11 18.50 -2.13
C GLY A 92 -19.39 19.71 -1.53
N PHE A 93 -19.60 20.89 -2.07
CA PHE A 93 -19.06 22.14 -1.52
C PHE A 93 -19.96 22.74 -0.43
N GLU A 94 -21.12 22.15 -0.20
CA GLU A 94 -21.99 22.47 0.93
C GLU A 94 -21.57 21.64 2.14
N ASP A 95 -21.32 22.30 3.24
CA ASP A 95 -20.96 21.65 4.50
C ASP A 95 -21.92 22.05 5.61
N ASP A 96 -22.51 21.06 6.25
CA ASP A 96 -23.34 21.25 7.45
C ASP A 96 -22.52 20.86 8.71
N PRO A 97 -22.01 21.84 9.46
CA PRO A 97 -21.21 21.57 10.66
C PRO A 97 -22.06 21.01 11.83
N THR A 98 -23.39 21.02 11.74
CA THR A 98 -24.27 20.51 12.79
C THR A 98 -24.44 19.00 12.75
N LEU A 99 -24.10 18.35 11.61
CA LEU A 99 -24.23 16.91 11.48
C LEU A 99 -23.26 16.16 12.42
N PRO A 100 -23.78 15.22 13.23
CA PRO A 100 -22.95 14.44 14.14
C PRO A 100 -22.02 13.50 13.37
N VAL A 101 -20.77 13.37 13.84
CA VAL A 101 -19.75 12.50 13.27
C VAL A 101 -19.58 11.26 14.13
N ILE A 102 -19.26 11.45 15.42
CA ILE A 102 -19.09 10.37 16.39
C ILE A 102 -20.42 10.14 17.12
N THR A 103 -21.05 9.01 16.81
CA THR A 103 -22.31 8.57 17.42
C THR A 103 -22.16 7.15 17.88
N PHE A 104 -23.12 6.65 18.68
CA PHE A 104 -23.15 5.23 19.06
C PHE A 104 -23.15 4.31 17.83
N ARG A 105 -23.90 4.67 16.78
CA ARG A 105 -23.99 3.89 15.54
C ARG A 105 -22.66 3.86 14.80
N SER A 106 -21.99 5.01 14.68
CA SER A 106 -20.69 5.08 14.01
C SER A 106 -19.62 4.29 14.78
N LEU A 107 -19.62 4.34 16.11
CA LEU A 107 -18.72 3.54 16.95
C LEU A 107 -18.98 2.05 16.82
N LEU A 108 -20.24 1.62 16.91
CA LEU A 108 -20.63 0.22 16.81
C LEU A 108 -20.25 -0.38 15.44
N LEU A 109 -20.64 0.30 14.35
CA LEU A 109 -20.33 -0.18 12.99
C LEU A 109 -18.84 -0.14 12.72
N SER A 110 -18.12 0.88 13.19
CA SER A 110 -16.65 0.94 13.08
C SER A 110 -16.00 -0.25 13.79
N ALA A 111 -16.44 -0.60 15.01
CA ALA A 111 -15.90 -1.74 15.75
C ALA A 111 -16.15 -3.07 15.02
N ILE A 112 -17.35 -3.27 14.47
CA ILE A 112 -17.72 -4.47 13.72
C ILE A 112 -16.84 -4.58 12.44
N PHE A 113 -16.81 -3.55 11.62
CA PHE A 113 -16.07 -3.59 10.36
C PHE A 113 -14.55 -3.59 10.56
N CYS A 114 -14.05 -2.94 11.59
CA CYS A 114 -12.65 -3.01 12.00
C CYS A 114 -12.28 -4.46 12.39
N THR A 115 -13.11 -5.14 13.18
CA THR A 115 -12.89 -6.54 13.57
C THR A 115 -12.88 -7.47 12.35
N ILE A 116 -13.84 -7.33 11.45
CA ILE A 116 -13.91 -8.12 10.20
C ILE A 116 -12.67 -7.85 9.34
N GLY A 117 -12.35 -6.56 9.11
CA GLY A 117 -11.22 -6.16 8.29
C GLY A 117 -9.89 -6.63 8.84
N SER A 118 -9.68 -6.50 10.15
CA SER A 118 -8.47 -7.01 10.83
C SER A 118 -8.34 -8.53 10.70
N THR A 119 -9.44 -9.26 10.90
CA THR A 119 -9.44 -10.72 10.77
C THR A 119 -9.04 -11.16 9.37
N VAL A 120 -9.68 -10.61 8.34
CA VAL A 120 -9.41 -10.97 6.94
C VAL A 120 -7.98 -10.59 6.54
N SER A 121 -7.55 -9.39 6.90
CA SER A 121 -6.19 -8.93 6.60
C SER A 121 -5.13 -9.79 7.28
N GLN A 122 -5.31 -10.12 8.57
CA GLN A 122 -4.37 -10.98 9.31
C GLN A 122 -4.30 -12.39 8.73
N LEU A 123 -5.43 -12.98 8.31
CA LEU A 123 -5.46 -14.28 7.63
C LEU A 123 -4.67 -14.27 6.32
N SER A 124 -4.81 -13.21 5.53
CA SER A 124 -4.13 -13.07 4.23
C SER A 124 -2.61 -13.11 4.35
N TYR A 125 -2.01 -12.65 5.44
CA TYR A 125 -0.56 -12.69 5.65
C TYR A 125 0.03 -14.09 5.86
N PHE A 126 -0.78 -15.05 6.29
CA PHE A 126 -0.35 -16.45 6.39
C PHE A 126 -0.49 -17.22 5.09
N ARG A 127 -1.12 -16.63 4.09
CA ARG A 127 -1.40 -17.26 2.81
C ARG A 127 -0.33 -16.96 1.78
N THR A 128 -0.36 -17.74 0.71
CA THR A 128 0.52 -17.58 -0.45
C THR A 128 0.26 -16.26 -1.18
N THR A 129 -1.01 -15.84 -1.23
CA THR A 129 -1.45 -14.61 -1.87
C THR A 129 -2.02 -13.66 -0.85
N TYR A 130 -1.60 -12.41 -0.92
CA TYR A 130 -2.13 -11.34 -0.08
C TYR A 130 -3.12 -10.50 -0.87
N ALA A 131 -4.35 -10.41 -0.37
CA ALA A 131 -5.33 -9.48 -0.89
C ALA A 131 -5.74 -8.48 0.22
N PRO A 132 -5.64 -7.17 -0.05
CA PRO A 132 -6.01 -6.16 0.94
C PRO A 132 -7.51 -6.18 1.20
N PHE A 133 -7.91 -5.89 2.44
CA PHE A 133 -9.32 -5.73 2.78
C PHE A 133 -9.91 -4.48 2.09
N PRO A 134 -10.98 -4.61 1.30
CA PRO A 134 -11.50 -3.49 0.53
C PRO A 134 -12.39 -2.59 1.39
N VAL A 135 -11.96 -1.37 1.64
CA VAL A 135 -12.75 -0.34 2.37
C VAL A 135 -14.08 -0.03 1.67
N PHE A 136 -14.15 -0.17 0.36
CA PHE A 136 -15.38 0.00 -0.42
C PHE A 136 -16.53 -0.90 0.05
N PHE A 137 -16.22 -2.12 0.51
CA PHE A 137 -17.22 -2.98 1.15
C PHE A 137 -17.82 -2.33 2.39
N VAL A 138 -16.98 -1.74 3.23
CA VAL A 138 -17.42 -1.07 4.45
C VAL A 138 -18.32 0.10 4.12
N ILE A 139 -17.91 0.94 3.17
CA ILE A 139 -18.69 2.08 2.70
C ILE A 139 -20.07 1.62 2.20
N LEU A 140 -20.12 0.55 1.42
CA LEU A 140 -21.37 0.07 0.85
C LEU A 140 -22.25 -0.66 1.87
N ALA A 141 -21.67 -1.43 2.78
CA ALA A 141 -22.42 -2.19 3.79
C ALA A 141 -22.87 -1.30 4.96
N SER A 142 -22.08 -0.31 5.36
CA SER A 142 -22.41 0.56 6.48
C SER A 142 -23.61 1.50 6.19
N ALA A 143 -23.84 1.88 4.93
CA ALA A 143 -24.96 2.73 4.58
C ALA A 143 -26.35 2.11 4.88
N PRO A 144 -26.69 0.90 4.39
CA PRO A 144 -27.96 0.27 4.75
C PRO A 144 -28.04 -0.11 6.24
N LEU A 145 -26.95 -0.57 6.85
CA LEU A 145 -26.90 -0.92 8.26
C LEU A 145 -27.06 0.32 9.16
N GLY A 146 -26.43 1.43 8.82
CA GLY A 146 -26.57 2.70 9.54
C GLY A 146 -28.01 3.23 9.47
N ARG A 147 -28.66 3.15 8.29
CA ARG A 147 -30.07 3.51 8.13
C ARG A 147 -31.00 2.56 8.90
N LEU A 148 -30.69 1.26 8.95
CA LEU A 148 -31.44 0.29 9.75
C LEU A 148 -31.33 0.63 11.24
N LEU A 149 -30.12 0.87 11.74
CA LEU A 149 -29.90 1.27 13.13
C LEU A 149 -30.61 2.60 13.47
N ALA A 150 -30.64 3.55 12.53
CA ALA A 150 -31.37 4.79 12.71
C ALA A 150 -32.90 4.61 12.86
N ARG A 151 -33.45 3.51 12.32
CA ARG A 151 -34.89 3.17 12.44
C ARG A 151 -35.19 2.33 13.70
N VAL A 152 -34.25 1.47 14.10
CA VAL A 152 -34.47 0.49 15.18
C VAL A 152 -34.09 1.03 16.55
N LEU A 153 -33.03 1.84 16.64
CA LEU A 153 -32.55 2.38 17.91
C LEU A 153 -33.48 3.47 18.43
N PRO A 154 -33.81 3.44 19.74
CA PRO A 154 -34.61 4.49 20.36
C PRO A 154 -33.82 5.80 20.50
N ALA A 155 -34.49 6.94 20.47
CA ALA A 155 -33.92 8.25 20.76
C ALA A 155 -33.72 8.42 22.28
N TYR A 156 -32.86 7.59 22.87
CA TYR A 156 -32.57 7.59 24.29
C TYR A 156 -31.19 8.23 24.55
N ILE A 157 -31.12 9.12 25.54
CA ILE A 157 -29.87 9.75 25.98
C ILE A 157 -29.30 8.95 27.15
N VAL A 158 -28.12 8.38 26.97
CA VAL A 158 -27.42 7.63 28.01
C VAL A 158 -26.54 8.61 28.80
N PRO A 159 -26.80 8.81 30.10
CA PRO A 159 -25.94 9.62 30.94
C PRO A 159 -24.72 8.81 31.37
N LEU A 160 -23.52 9.29 31.08
CA LEU A 160 -22.25 8.67 31.46
C LEU A 160 -21.45 9.63 32.37
N GLY A 161 -21.94 9.87 33.58
CA GLY A 161 -21.33 10.80 34.51
C GLY A 161 -21.38 12.24 33.99
N ARG A 162 -20.22 12.81 33.61
CA ARG A 162 -20.13 14.18 33.06
C ARG A 162 -20.46 14.25 31.56
N PHE A 163 -20.61 13.12 30.89
CA PHE A 163 -20.91 13.02 29.48
C PHE A 163 -22.29 12.42 29.27
N SER A 164 -22.98 12.86 28.25
CA SER A 164 -24.20 12.21 27.79
C SER A 164 -24.11 12.02 26.27
N PHE A 165 -24.57 10.88 25.78
CA PHE A 165 -24.64 10.64 24.35
C PHE A 165 -25.99 10.04 23.97
N SER A 166 -26.46 10.40 22.78
CA SER A 166 -27.70 9.84 22.23
C SER A 166 -27.40 8.54 21.48
N LEU A 167 -28.21 7.50 21.75
CA LEU A 167 -28.15 6.24 20.97
C LEU A 167 -28.59 6.47 19.52
N ASN A 168 -29.53 7.39 19.29
CA ASN A 168 -30.03 7.72 17.98
C ASN A 168 -30.24 9.24 17.85
N PRO A 169 -29.23 9.97 17.36
CA PRO A 169 -29.31 11.43 17.22
C PRO A 169 -30.15 11.91 16.02
N GLY A 170 -30.80 10.97 15.27
CA GLY A 170 -31.61 11.31 14.11
C GLY A 170 -31.24 10.50 12.85
N PRO A 171 -31.43 11.03 11.64
CA PRO A 171 -31.09 10.36 10.40
C PRO A 171 -29.61 9.99 10.30
N PHE A 172 -29.30 8.86 9.65
CA PHE A 172 -27.91 8.46 9.44
C PHE A 172 -27.20 9.42 8.49
N SER A 173 -26.17 10.10 8.96
CA SER A 173 -25.48 11.18 8.25
C SER A 173 -24.40 10.65 7.32
N ILE A 174 -24.02 11.45 6.30
CA ILE A 174 -22.89 11.16 5.42
C ILE A 174 -21.57 11.19 6.19
N LYS A 175 -21.48 12.01 7.25
CA LYS A 175 -20.30 12.11 8.11
C LYS A 175 -20.12 10.86 8.98
N GLU A 176 -21.21 10.33 9.56
CA GLU A 176 -21.18 9.02 10.23
C GLU A 176 -20.74 7.90 9.29
N HIS A 177 -21.27 7.92 8.06
CA HIS A 177 -20.91 6.93 7.04
C HIS A 177 -19.43 6.96 6.67
N ALA A 178 -18.89 8.14 6.45
CA ALA A 178 -17.49 8.33 6.08
C ALA A 178 -16.52 7.92 7.19
N ILE A 179 -16.82 8.27 8.45
CA ILE A 179 -15.95 7.95 9.58
C ILE A 179 -15.88 6.44 9.86
N ILE A 180 -16.94 5.69 9.55
CA ILE A 180 -16.95 4.23 9.64
C ILE A 180 -15.96 3.63 8.64
N GLY A 181 -15.95 4.14 7.39
CA GLY A 181 -15.01 3.72 6.37
C GLY A 181 -13.56 3.97 6.76
N ILE A 182 -13.27 5.16 7.26
CA ILE A 182 -11.95 5.56 7.76
C ILE A 182 -11.48 4.66 8.91
N ALA A 183 -12.33 4.45 9.91
CA ALA A 183 -11.99 3.60 11.04
C ALA A 183 -11.71 2.15 10.62
N ALA A 184 -12.53 1.58 9.74
CA ALA A 184 -12.33 0.22 9.25
C ALA A 184 -11.04 0.08 8.42
N ASN A 185 -10.67 1.10 7.62
CA ASN A 185 -9.41 1.10 6.90
C ASN A 185 -8.22 1.14 7.84
N ALA A 186 -8.19 2.08 8.76
CA ALA A 186 -7.12 2.21 9.75
C ALA A 186 -6.93 0.92 10.57
N GLY A 187 -8.03 0.28 11.00
CA GLY A 187 -7.99 -0.97 11.74
C GLY A 187 -7.49 -2.17 10.91
N SER A 188 -7.81 -2.21 9.61
CA SER A 188 -7.41 -3.32 8.74
C SER A 188 -5.93 -3.30 8.32
N GLN A 189 -5.13 -2.32 8.73
CA GLN A 189 -3.73 -2.15 8.30
C GLN A 189 -2.68 -2.52 9.37
N GLY A 190 -3.10 -2.78 10.61
CA GLY A 190 -2.19 -2.95 11.77
C GLY A 190 -1.49 -4.31 11.89
N GLN A 191 -1.46 -5.17 10.84
CA GLN A 191 -0.92 -6.55 10.92
C GLN A 191 0.60 -6.60 11.13
N TRP A 192 1.34 -5.59 10.73
CA TRP A 192 2.80 -5.50 10.84
C TRP A 192 3.30 -5.72 12.27
N ALA A 193 2.51 -5.28 13.23
CA ALA A 193 2.81 -5.42 14.64
C ALA A 193 2.87 -6.88 15.10
N THR A 194 2.13 -7.78 14.44
CA THR A 194 2.09 -9.21 14.77
C THR A 194 3.26 -10.01 14.20
N TYR A 195 4.08 -9.43 13.32
CA TYR A 195 5.21 -10.14 12.71
C TYR A 195 6.24 -10.61 13.72
N LEU A 196 6.53 -9.80 14.74
CA LEU A 196 7.48 -10.18 15.78
C LEU A 196 7.00 -11.38 16.60
N PRO A 197 5.80 -11.38 17.21
CA PRO A 197 5.31 -12.55 17.94
C PRO A 197 5.06 -13.76 17.05
N THR A 198 4.69 -13.58 15.77
CA THR A 198 4.51 -14.66 14.81
C THR A 198 5.83 -15.37 14.53
N ASN A 199 6.89 -14.64 14.17
CA ASN A 199 8.20 -15.24 13.91
C ASN A 199 8.80 -15.88 15.17
N ALA A 200 8.60 -15.28 16.34
CA ALA A 200 9.01 -15.86 17.61
C ALA A 200 8.39 -17.22 17.84
N ALA A 201 7.08 -17.36 17.55
CA ALA A 201 6.37 -18.63 17.73
C ALA A 201 6.69 -19.66 16.66
N LEU A 202 6.76 -19.24 15.35
CA LEU A 202 6.95 -20.19 14.24
C LEU A 202 8.35 -20.78 14.17
N TYR A 203 9.41 -19.96 14.38
CA TYR A 203 10.79 -20.36 14.11
C TYR A 203 11.64 -20.56 15.34
N TYR A 204 11.26 -19.99 16.48
CA TYR A 204 12.05 -20.05 17.72
C TYR A 204 11.32 -20.73 18.87
N GLY A 205 10.06 -21.13 18.70
CA GLY A 205 9.25 -21.74 19.74
C GLY A 205 8.96 -20.83 20.94
N ILE A 206 9.17 -19.51 20.79
CA ILE A 206 9.02 -18.53 21.84
C ILE A 206 7.60 -17.94 21.80
N THR A 207 6.83 -18.17 22.85
CA THR A 207 5.53 -17.51 23.03
C THR A 207 5.74 -16.18 23.74
N MET A 208 5.63 -15.06 23.02
CA MET A 208 5.71 -13.73 23.62
C MET A 208 4.54 -13.50 24.58
N ASN A 209 4.81 -12.80 25.69
CA ASN A 209 3.74 -12.35 26.57
C ASN A 209 2.75 -11.47 25.80
N PRO A 210 1.42 -11.76 25.85
CA PRO A 210 0.41 -11.02 25.11
C PRO A 210 0.46 -9.51 25.36
N ALA A 211 0.68 -9.08 26.61
CA ALA A 211 0.76 -7.67 26.94
C ALA A 211 1.96 -6.99 26.21
N VAL A 212 3.13 -7.64 26.21
CA VAL A 212 4.32 -7.10 25.51
C VAL A 212 4.06 -7.01 24.01
N ALA A 213 3.45 -8.03 23.41
CA ALA A 213 3.12 -8.04 21.99
C ALA A 213 2.12 -6.93 21.62
N LEU A 214 1.07 -6.74 22.41
CA LEU A 214 0.06 -5.70 22.19
C LEU A 214 0.62 -4.29 22.40
N PHE A 215 1.35 -4.05 23.50
CA PHE A 215 1.94 -2.73 23.73
C PHE A 215 3.02 -2.36 22.70
N PHE A 216 3.83 -3.35 22.27
CA PHE A 216 4.77 -3.13 21.17
C PHE A 216 4.03 -2.77 19.88
N GLY A 217 2.95 -3.48 19.56
CA GLY A 217 2.14 -3.22 18.37
C GLY A 217 1.45 -1.87 18.40
N TRP A 218 0.81 -1.50 19.51
CA TRP A 218 0.18 -0.18 19.66
C TRP A 218 1.22 0.94 19.59
N GLY A 219 2.40 0.76 20.22
CA GLY A 219 3.49 1.73 20.14
C GLY A 219 3.96 1.93 18.71
N ALA A 220 4.14 0.85 17.96
CA ALA A 220 4.54 0.92 16.56
C ALA A 220 3.49 1.63 15.69
N SER A 221 2.23 1.24 15.75
CA SER A 221 1.17 1.83 14.92
C SER A 221 0.88 3.30 15.30
N LEU A 222 0.80 3.63 16.58
CA LEU A 222 0.56 5.01 17.03
C LEU A 222 1.71 5.95 16.70
N LEU A 223 2.95 5.44 16.65
CA LEU A 223 4.09 6.22 16.17
C LEU A 223 3.92 6.60 14.69
N GLY A 224 3.44 5.68 13.86
CA GLY A 224 3.06 5.97 12.48
C GLY A 224 1.99 7.05 12.38
N PHE A 225 0.95 6.95 13.20
CA PHE A 225 -0.16 7.90 13.26
C PHE A 225 0.28 9.32 13.64
N SER A 226 1.26 9.47 14.53
CA SER A 226 1.77 10.78 14.93
C SER A 226 2.38 11.58 13.78
N PHE A 227 3.03 10.91 12.84
CA PHE A 227 3.57 11.54 11.64
C PHE A 227 2.50 11.87 10.60
N ALA A 228 1.47 11.05 10.52
CA ALA A 228 0.34 11.30 9.63
C ALA A 228 -0.48 12.52 10.05
N ALA A 229 -0.63 12.78 11.33
CA ALA A 229 -1.33 13.96 11.86
C ALA A 229 -0.77 15.30 11.35
N MET A 230 0.38 15.28 10.68
CA MET A 230 1.03 16.45 10.07
C MET A 230 0.61 16.69 8.61
N GLY A 231 -0.19 15.83 7.97
CA GLY A 231 -0.59 15.91 6.56
C GLY A 231 -2.11 15.97 6.37
N LYS A 232 -2.57 16.51 5.24
CA LYS A 232 -3.98 16.52 4.82
C LYS A 232 -4.14 15.84 3.46
N SER A 233 -5.27 15.17 3.24
CA SER A 233 -5.50 14.38 2.05
C SER A 233 -6.99 14.27 1.64
N GLU A 234 -7.31 14.09 0.39
CA GLU A 234 -8.61 14.23 -0.28
C GLU A 234 -9.17 12.96 -0.94
N LEU A 235 -10.49 12.66 -0.91
CA LEU A 235 -11.37 12.06 -1.95
C LEU A 235 -12.79 11.66 -1.44
N HIS A 236 -13.70 11.51 -2.14
CA HIS A 236 -15.00 11.60 -2.82
C HIS A 236 -16.17 10.74 -2.34
N ALA A 237 -17.39 11.24 -2.31
CA ALA A 237 -18.62 10.44 -2.32
C ALA A 237 -19.86 11.22 -2.77
N LYS A 238 -20.36 10.99 -3.99
CA LYS A 238 -21.80 11.12 -4.32
C LYS A 238 -22.14 10.47 -5.68
N ARG A 239 -23.11 9.57 -5.71
CA ARG A 239 -23.97 9.00 -6.79
C ARG A 239 -24.03 7.46 -6.77
N GLU A 240 -24.90 6.87 -5.91
CA GLU A 240 -24.69 5.44 -5.59
C GLU A 240 -25.84 4.47 -5.88
N ALA A 241 -27.11 4.89 -5.96
CA ALA A 241 -28.23 3.93 -5.92
C ALA A 241 -28.28 2.92 -7.07
N LYS A 242 -27.89 3.30 -8.31
CA LYS A 242 -27.86 2.36 -9.45
C LYS A 242 -26.59 1.50 -9.50
N ARG A 243 -25.49 2.01 -8.95
CA ARG A 243 -24.21 1.29 -8.89
C ARG A 243 -24.24 0.16 -7.86
N MET A 244 -25.03 0.31 -6.81
CA MET A 244 -25.18 -0.65 -5.72
C MET A 244 -25.69 -2.02 -6.18
N LYS A 245 -26.69 -2.07 -7.09
CA LYS A 245 -27.21 -3.35 -7.61
C LYS A 245 -26.14 -4.15 -8.35
N VAL A 246 -25.32 -3.48 -9.17
CA VAL A 246 -24.24 -4.12 -9.92
C VAL A 246 -23.12 -4.57 -8.98
N PHE A 247 -22.80 -3.76 -7.96
CA PHE A 247 -21.86 -4.14 -6.93
C PHE A 247 -22.24 -5.46 -6.26
N TRP A 248 -23.47 -5.58 -5.72
CA TRP A 248 -23.93 -6.80 -5.06
C TRP A 248 -23.98 -8.00 -5.99
N LEU A 249 -24.32 -7.79 -7.25
CA LEU A 249 -24.31 -8.87 -8.26
C LEU A 249 -22.88 -9.39 -8.49
N ILE A 250 -21.94 -8.49 -8.74
CA ILE A 250 -20.51 -8.88 -8.95
C ILE A 250 -19.94 -9.49 -7.69
N LEU A 251 -20.19 -8.93 -6.51
CA LEU A 251 -19.74 -9.46 -5.22
C LEU A 251 -20.20 -10.90 -5.05
N PHE A 252 -21.51 -11.15 -5.19
CA PHE A 252 -22.05 -12.50 -5.01
C PHE A 252 -21.53 -13.48 -6.05
N ALA A 253 -21.44 -13.05 -7.31
CA ALA A 253 -20.85 -13.87 -8.37
C ALA A 253 -19.38 -14.22 -8.06
N THR A 254 -18.60 -13.26 -7.58
CA THR A 254 -17.19 -13.49 -7.20
C THR A 254 -17.09 -14.36 -5.96
N PHE A 255 -17.95 -14.15 -4.96
CA PHE A 255 -18.01 -14.97 -3.76
C PHE A 255 -18.23 -16.46 -4.11
N VAL A 256 -19.18 -16.74 -4.99
CA VAL A 256 -19.46 -18.12 -5.44
C VAL A 256 -18.32 -18.64 -6.33
N TRP A 257 -17.84 -17.83 -7.27
CA TRP A 257 -16.74 -18.21 -8.15
C TRP A 257 -15.49 -18.61 -7.38
N GLN A 258 -15.17 -17.88 -6.33
CA GLN A 258 -13.92 -18.05 -5.58
C GLN A 258 -13.83 -19.40 -4.84
N PHE A 259 -14.94 -20.09 -4.62
CA PHE A 259 -14.89 -21.48 -4.13
C PHE A 259 -14.18 -22.43 -5.10
N LEU A 260 -14.18 -22.13 -6.39
CA LEU A 260 -13.48 -22.95 -7.38
C LEU A 260 -11.97 -22.91 -7.15
N PRO A 261 -11.26 -21.76 -7.32
CA PRO A 261 -9.81 -21.72 -7.17
C PRO A 261 -9.33 -21.97 -5.75
N GLU A 262 -10.13 -21.66 -4.73
CA GLU A 262 -9.70 -21.71 -3.36
C GLU A 262 -9.92 -23.07 -2.68
N TYR A 263 -10.93 -23.83 -3.10
CA TYR A 263 -11.31 -25.06 -2.42
C TYR A 263 -11.62 -26.23 -3.36
N LEU A 264 -12.55 -26.04 -4.31
CA LEU A 264 -13.07 -27.13 -5.14
C LEU A 264 -12.11 -27.51 -6.26
N PHE A 265 -11.55 -26.54 -6.99
CA PHE A 265 -10.79 -26.72 -8.22
C PHE A 265 -9.55 -25.83 -8.28
N PRO A 266 -8.59 -25.99 -7.40
CA PRO A 266 -7.37 -25.18 -7.33
C PRO A 266 -6.54 -25.15 -8.63
N PHE A 267 -6.74 -26.09 -9.55
CA PHE A 267 -6.13 -26.07 -10.88
C PHE A 267 -6.33 -24.75 -11.63
N VAL A 268 -7.50 -24.10 -11.49
CA VAL A 268 -7.77 -22.82 -12.17
C VAL A 268 -7.07 -21.62 -11.52
N ALA A 269 -6.53 -21.79 -10.31
CA ALA A 269 -5.75 -20.75 -9.64
C ALA A 269 -4.38 -20.54 -10.31
N SER A 270 -3.85 -21.56 -11.00
CA SER A 270 -2.58 -21.47 -11.72
C SER A 270 -2.56 -22.42 -12.90
N LEU A 271 -2.93 -21.88 -14.07
CA LEU A 271 -2.92 -22.60 -15.31
C LEU A 271 -1.53 -22.47 -15.96
N ALA A 272 -0.78 -23.58 -16.00
CA ALA A 272 0.57 -23.67 -16.54
C ALA A 272 0.57 -24.44 -17.89
N PRO A 273 0.19 -23.82 -19.02
CA PRO A 273 0.02 -24.53 -20.29
C PRO A 273 1.28 -25.26 -20.76
N LEU A 274 2.46 -24.69 -20.47
CA LEU A 274 3.73 -25.33 -20.86
C LEU A 274 3.92 -26.67 -20.16
N CYS A 275 3.53 -26.82 -18.91
CA CYS A 275 3.65 -28.09 -18.20
C CYS A 275 2.74 -29.18 -18.77
N TRP A 276 1.63 -28.83 -19.44
CA TRP A 276 0.71 -29.83 -20.01
C TRP A 276 1.31 -30.58 -21.21
N PHE A 277 2.25 -29.94 -21.95
CA PHE A 277 2.95 -30.57 -23.07
C PHE A 277 4.06 -31.50 -22.60
N ALA A 278 4.71 -31.23 -21.47
CA ALA A 278 5.81 -32.03 -20.96
C ALA A 278 5.88 -32.01 -19.43
N SER A 279 4.87 -32.58 -18.78
CA SER A 279 4.63 -32.51 -17.34
C SER A 279 5.71 -33.13 -16.46
N ARG A 280 6.58 -33.99 -17.02
CA ARG A 280 7.69 -34.64 -16.31
C ARG A 280 9.07 -34.15 -16.76
N ASN A 281 9.15 -33.03 -17.49
CA ASN A 281 10.41 -32.42 -17.89
C ASN A 281 10.78 -31.30 -16.91
N HIS A 282 11.93 -31.41 -16.21
CA HIS A 282 12.40 -30.43 -15.24
C HIS A 282 12.53 -29.00 -15.79
N THR A 283 13.05 -28.86 -17.01
CA THR A 283 13.22 -27.57 -17.66
C THR A 283 11.87 -26.92 -18.00
N VAL A 284 10.95 -27.71 -18.56
CA VAL A 284 9.60 -27.20 -18.91
C VAL A 284 8.81 -26.86 -17.67
N ASN A 285 8.92 -27.65 -16.61
CA ASN A 285 8.26 -27.36 -15.34
C ASN A 285 8.82 -26.09 -14.70
N PHE A 286 10.13 -25.90 -14.69
CA PHE A 286 10.74 -24.66 -14.24
C PHE A 286 10.27 -23.45 -15.05
N LEU A 287 10.13 -23.57 -16.36
CA LEU A 287 9.66 -22.47 -17.21
C LEU A 287 8.16 -22.18 -17.04
N GLY A 288 7.33 -23.23 -16.96
CA GLY A 288 5.88 -23.09 -17.00
C GLY A 288 5.17 -22.95 -15.67
N ALA A 289 5.70 -23.58 -14.61
CA ALA A 289 5.03 -23.56 -13.32
C ALA A 289 4.99 -22.16 -12.71
N GLY A 290 3.83 -21.76 -12.24
CA GLY A 290 3.64 -20.53 -11.48
C GLY A 290 4.03 -20.67 -10.01
N ARG A 291 4.09 -21.92 -9.53
CA ARG A 291 4.50 -22.26 -8.16
C ARG A 291 5.83 -23.01 -8.21
N GLY A 292 6.89 -22.38 -7.75
CA GLY A 292 8.24 -22.96 -7.76
C GLY A 292 9.01 -22.78 -9.07
N GLY A 293 8.39 -22.28 -10.14
CA GLY A 293 9.00 -21.95 -11.42
C GLY A 293 8.84 -20.47 -11.78
N ILE A 294 9.19 -20.11 -13.01
CA ILE A 294 9.11 -18.71 -13.47
C ILE A 294 7.75 -18.31 -14.05
N GLY A 295 6.81 -19.26 -14.19
CA GLY A 295 5.44 -19.00 -14.63
C GLY A 295 5.35 -18.32 -16.00
N LEU A 296 6.15 -18.78 -16.98
CA LEU A 296 6.10 -18.20 -18.32
C LEU A 296 4.73 -18.44 -18.93
N LEU A 297 4.02 -17.36 -19.26
CA LEU A 297 2.64 -17.37 -19.78
C LEU A 297 1.63 -18.07 -18.86
N ASN A 298 1.90 -18.13 -17.56
CA ASN A 298 0.98 -18.70 -16.58
C ASN A 298 -0.26 -17.79 -16.44
N ILE A 299 -1.43 -18.38 -16.51
CA ILE A 299 -2.72 -17.69 -16.42
C ILE A 299 -3.40 -18.08 -15.11
N THR A 300 -3.99 -17.11 -14.43
CA THR A 300 -4.81 -17.34 -13.24
C THR A 300 -6.24 -16.87 -13.43
N LEU A 301 -7.19 -17.66 -12.93
CA LEU A 301 -8.59 -17.26 -12.81
C LEU A 301 -8.99 -16.98 -11.36
N ASP A 302 -8.01 -16.98 -10.49
CA ASP A 302 -8.14 -16.65 -9.08
C ASP A 302 -7.90 -15.14 -8.89
N TRP A 303 -8.95 -14.44 -8.41
CA TRP A 303 -8.88 -13.00 -8.20
C TRP A 303 -7.86 -12.61 -7.12
N SER A 304 -7.54 -13.49 -6.17
CA SER A 304 -6.53 -13.26 -5.15
C SER A 304 -5.14 -12.95 -5.71
N ASN A 305 -4.82 -13.49 -6.88
CA ASN A 305 -3.55 -13.27 -7.59
C ASN A 305 -3.55 -12.01 -8.47
N ILE A 306 -4.71 -11.38 -8.70
CA ILE A 306 -4.88 -10.24 -9.62
C ILE A 306 -5.11 -8.95 -8.84
N THR A 307 -6.12 -8.91 -8.00
CA THR A 307 -6.59 -7.80 -7.17
C THR A 307 -7.04 -6.56 -7.95
N SER A 308 -7.74 -5.64 -7.29
CA SER A 308 -8.20 -4.38 -7.90
C SER A 308 -7.09 -3.41 -8.29
N THR A 309 -5.84 -3.69 -7.92
CA THR A 309 -4.67 -2.87 -8.31
C THR A 309 -4.54 -2.74 -9.84
N VAL A 310 -5.01 -3.75 -10.60
CA VAL A 310 -5.05 -3.71 -12.07
C VAL A 310 -6.03 -2.67 -12.64
N ILE A 311 -6.91 -2.13 -11.81
CA ILE A 311 -7.88 -1.09 -12.18
C ILE A 311 -7.46 0.26 -11.59
N THR A 312 -6.91 0.27 -10.37
CA THR A 312 -6.63 1.48 -9.59
C THR A 312 -5.30 2.14 -9.96
N TYR A 313 -4.29 1.36 -10.37
CA TYR A 313 -3.00 1.95 -10.76
C TYR A 313 -3.07 2.59 -12.15
N PRO A 314 -2.38 3.73 -12.37
CA PRO A 314 -2.16 4.27 -13.70
C PRO A 314 -1.53 3.23 -14.63
N TYR A 315 -1.92 3.22 -15.90
CA TYR A 315 -1.43 2.20 -16.85
C TYR A 315 0.10 2.19 -17.00
N SER A 316 0.75 3.36 -16.96
CA SER A 316 2.22 3.46 -16.97
C SER A 316 2.87 2.76 -15.78
N VAL A 317 2.26 2.84 -14.59
CA VAL A 317 2.73 2.13 -13.39
C VAL A 317 2.57 0.62 -13.56
N GLN A 318 1.44 0.14 -14.09
CA GLN A 318 1.21 -1.28 -14.35
C GLN A 318 2.22 -1.86 -15.33
N VAL A 319 2.50 -1.13 -16.43
CA VAL A 319 3.53 -1.51 -17.39
C VAL A 319 4.91 -1.57 -16.74
N THR A 320 5.25 -0.57 -15.92
CA THR A 320 6.55 -0.55 -15.19
C THR A 320 6.67 -1.74 -14.24
N VAL A 321 5.59 -2.07 -13.52
CA VAL A 321 5.52 -3.23 -12.61
C VAL A 321 5.71 -4.53 -13.39
N PHE A 322 5.01 -4.68 -14.49
CA PHE A 322 5.13 -5.89 -15.31
C PHE A 322 6.51 -6.04 -15.95
N VAL A 323 7.11 -4.95 -16.44
CA VAL A 323 8.49 -4.97 -16.96
C VAL A 323 9.49 -5.36 -15.88
N GLY A 324 9.33 -4.87 -14.65
CA GLY A 324 10.14 -5.29 -13.50
C GLY A 324 10.04 -6.80 -13.25
N PHE A 325 8.82 -7.35 -13.28
CA PHE A 325 8.58 -8.80 -13.16
C PHE A 325 9.25 -9.59 -14.30
N VAL A 326 9.04 -9.17 -15.56
CA VAL A 326 9.62 -9.86 -16.72
C VAL A 326 11.16 -9.91 -16.66
N ILE A 327 11.79 -8.77 -16.35
CA ILE A 327 13.25 -8.71 -16.27
C ILE A 327 13.78 -9.61 -15.16
N THR A 328 13.22 -9.55 -13.97
CA THR A 328 13.70 -10.40 -12.88
C THR A 328 13.34 -11.85 -13.09
N THR A 329 12.07 -12.16 -13.35
CA THR A 329 11.57 -13.54 -13.32
C THR A 329 11.81 -14.28 -14.62
N TRP A 330 11.56 -13.65 -15.78
CA TRP A 330 11.66 -14.34 -17.07
C TRP A 330 13.04 -14.21 -17.73
N ILE A 331 13.92 -13.31 -17.23
CA ILE A 331 15.26 -13.12 -17.78
C ILE A 331 16.34 -13.47 -16.77
N LEU A 332 16.42 -12.74 -15.65
CA LEU A 332 17.54 -12.85 -14.70
C LEU A 332 17.56 -14.19 -13.95
N ILE A 333 16.41 -14.74 -13.59
CA ILE A 333 16.32 -16.04 -12.92
C ILE A 333 16.69 -17.20 -13.86
N PRO A 334 16.21 -17.31 -15.10
CA PRO A 334 16.72 -18.28 -16.06
C PRO A 334 18.22 -18.14 -16.34
N VAL A 335 18.73 -16.91 -16.51
CA VAL A 335 20.16 -16.67 -16.69
C VAL A 335 20.94 -17.19 -15.48
N ALA A 336 20.46 -16.98 -14.26
CA ALA A 336 21.08 -17.52 -13.06
C ALA A 336 21.05 -19.07 -13.04
N LYS A 337 19.94 -19.69 -13.42
CA LYS A 337 19.78 -21.14 -13.44
C LYS A 337 20.70 -21.82 -14.47
N PHE A 338 20.62 -21.37 -15.70
CA PHE A 338 21.35 -21.99 -16.81
C PHE A 338 22.82 -21.54 -16.86
N GLY A 339 23.13 -20.34 -16.34
CA GLY A 339 24.48 -19.82 -16.21
C GLY A 339 25.19 -20.21 -14.90
N ASN A 340 24.55 -21.05 -14.07
CA ASN A 340 25.08 -21.48 -12.77
C ASN A 340 25.51 -20.32 -11.84
N LEU A 341 24.78 -19.20 -11.88
CA LEU A 341 25.04 -18.09 -10.97
C LEU A 341 24.49 -18.43 -9.57
N TRP A 342 25.21 -17.99 -8.54
CA TRP A 342 24.87 -18.22 -7.14
C TRP A 342 24.57 -19.69 -6.78
N GLY A 343 25.30 -20.63 -7.37
CA GLY A 343 25.14 -22.05 -7.07
C GLY A 343 23.72 -22.58 -7.35
N SER A 344 23.07 -22.05 -8.37
CA SER A 344 21.67 -22.26 -8.67
C SER A 344 21.23 -23.72 -8.87
N PRO A 345 22.10 -24.68 -9.29
CA PRO A 345 21.76 -26.11 -9.27
C PRO A 345 21.67 -26.70 -7.85
N THR A 346 22.39 -26.13 -6.87
CA THR A 346 22.47 -26.64 -5.50
C THR A 346 21.36 -26.09 -4.62
N TYR A 347 21.03 -24.82 -4.79
CA TYR A 347 20.02 -24.14 -3.95
C TYR A 347 18.70 -24.04 -4.70
N ASN A 348 17.58 -24.24 -3.96
CA ASN A 348 16.27 -24.03 -4.56
C ASN A 348 16.15 -22.58 -5.05
N ILE A 349 16.11 -22.43 -6.38
CA ILE A 349 16.22 -21.14 -7.06
C ILE A 349 15.08 -20.18 -6.75
N MET A 350 13.88 -20.73 -6.55
CA MET A 350 12.63 -20.00 -6.26
C MET A 350 12.23 -20.18 -4.80
N SER A 351 13.06 -19.76 -3.87
CA SER A 351 12.83 -19.93 -2.43
C SER A 351 13.32 -18.75 -1.62
N ASN A 352 12.55 -18.37 -0.61
CA ASN A 352 12.95 -17.42 0.44
C ASN A 352 13.71 -18.09 1.60
N GLY A 353 14.10 -19.36 1.46
CA GLY A 353 14.84 -20.09 2.47
C GLY A 353 16.34 -19.78 2.46
N VAL A 354 16.98 -20.18 3.54
CA VAL A 354 18.46 -20.19 3.67
C VAL A 354 18.96 -21.61 3.68
N PHE A 355 20.13 -21.81 3.08
CA PHE A 355 20.73 -23.12 2.84
C PHE A 355 22.15 -23.18 3.34
N GLN A 356 22.61 -24.39 3.71
CA GLN A 356 24.02 -24.70 3.89
C GLN A 356 24.69 -24.87 2.51
N LYS A 357 26.02 -24.97 2.50
CA LYS A 357 26.81 -25.17 1.27
C LYS A 357 26.39 -26.40 0.44
N ASN A 358 25.87 -27.42 1.11
CA ASN A 358 25.39 -28.67 0.48
C ASN A 358 23.93 -28.61 -0.03
N GLY A 359 23.25 -27.46 0.08
CA GLY A 359 21.85 -27.28 -0.30
C GLY A 359 20.81 -27.68 0.74
N SER A 360 21.22 -28.25 1.89
CA SER A 360 20.31 -28.55 2.99
C SER A 360 19.85 -27.28 3.71
N SER A 361 18.72 -27.35 4.44
CA SER A 361 18.22 -26.22 5.23
C SER A 361 19.24 -25.75 6.25
N TYR A 362 19.37 -24.44 6.42
CA TYR A 362 20.32 -23.83 7.34
C TYR A 362 19.87 -24.00 8.80
N PRO A 363 20.68 -24.62 9.67
CA PRO A 363 20.29 -24.95 11.05
C PRO A 363 20.47 -23.78 12.02
N PHE A 364 19.82 -22.67 11.75
CA PHE A 364 20.01 -21.39 12.46
C PHE A 364 19.75 -21.47 13.96
N THR A 365 18.82 -22.34 14.41
CA THR A 365 18.51 -22.52 15.83
C THR A 365 19.67 -23.09 16.61
N SER A 366 20.48 -23.97 16.00
CA SER A 366 21.68 -24.56 16.63
C SER A 366 22.85 -23.59 16.79
N LEU A 367 22.78 -22.44 16.10
CA LEU A 367 23.80 -21.39 16.19
C LEU A 367 23.51 -20.40 17.32
N ILE A 368 22.34 -20.46 17.96
CA ILE A 368 21.96 -19.55 19.01
C ILE A 368 22.08 -20.28 20.35
N TYR A 369 22.87 -19.70 21.27
CA TYR A 369 22.88 -20.14 22.66
C TYR A 369 22.49 -18.99 23.58
N THR A 370 21.88 -19.32 24.71
CA THR A 370 21.47 -18.34 25.72
C THR A 370 22.47 -18.41 26.88
N ASP A 371 23.04 -17.30 27.28
CA ASP A 371 23.92 -17.21 28.42
C ASP A 371 23.18 -17.27 29.78
N LEU A 372 23.90 -17.29 30.89
CA LEU A 372 23.29 -17.30 32.23
C LEU A 372 22.46 -16.08 32.56
N ASN A 373 22.64 -14.98 31.81
CA ASN A 373 21.86 -13.74 31.95
C ASN A 373 20.62 -13.71 31.04
N GLY A 374 20.33 -14.79 30.32
CA GLY A 374 19.24 -14.85 29.35
C GLY A 374 19.51 -14.09 28.05
N ILE A 375 20.74 -13.67 27.79
CA ILE A 375 21.14 -13.01 26.55
C ILE A 375 21.52 -14.05 25.51
N GLN A 376 21.00 -13.89 24.31
CA GLN A 376 21.26 -14.82 23.21
C GLN A 376 22.46 -14.38 22.38
N HIS A 377 23.37 -15.28 22.17
CA HIS A 377 24.62 -15.10 21.45
C HIS A 377 24.74 -16.10 20.31
N VAL A 378 25.63 -15.78 19.37
CA VAL A 378 26.04 -16.71 18.30
C VAL A 378 27.10 -17.64 18.82
N ASN A 379 26.93 -18.93 18.60
CA ASN A 379 27.99 -19.93 18.80
C ASN A 379 28.93 -19.88 17.60
N GLU A 380 30.04 -19.16 17.77
CA GLU A 380 31.04 -18.94 16.69
C GLU A 380 31.68 -20.28 16.25
N THR A 381 31.96 -21.19 17.17
CA THR A 381 32.49 -22.52 16.83
C THR A 381 31.52 -23.29 15.93
N ARG A 382 30.25 -23.28 16.29
CA ARG A 382 29.21 -23.93 15.47
C ARG A 382 28.99 -23.22 14.14
N TYR A 383 29.15 -21.88 14.08
CA TYR A 383 29.14 -21.15 12.84
C TYR A 383 30.30 -21.53 11.90
N GLU A 384 31.49 -21.74 12.42
CA GLU A 384 32.65 -22.18 11.62
C GLU A 384 32.41 -23.55 10.97
N GLU A 385 31.70 -24.44 11.67
CA GLU A 385 31.32 -25.75 11.13
C GLU A 385 30.24 -25.65 10.04
N VAL A 386 29.20 -24.85 10.29
CA VAL A 386 28.00 -24.72 9.39
C VAL A 386 28.33 -23.80 8.22
N GLY A 387 29.04 -22.73 8.46
CA GLY A 387 29.48 -21.77 7.45
C GLY A 387 28.40 -20.73 7.08
N LEU A 388 28.52 -20.17 5.88
CA LEU A 388 27.68 -19.10 5.38
C LEU A 388 26.23 -19.56 5.10
N ALA A 389 25.28 -18.69 5.36
CA ALA A 389 23.86 -18.88 5.03
C ALA A 389 23.58 -18.50 3.56
N TYR A 390 23.59 -19.49 2.66
CA TYR A 390 23.34 -19.32 1.25
C TYR A 390 21.85 -19.12 0.96
N SER A 391 21.52 -18.49 -0.16
CA SER A 391 20.15 -18.29 -0.62
C SER A 391 19.99 -18.62 -2.10
N GLY A 392 18.75 -18.90 -2.52
CA GLY A 392 18.45 -19.11 -3.95
C GLY A 392 18.68 -17.83 -4.76
N ALA A 393 18.85 -18.00 -6.08
CA ALA A 393 19.13 -16.85 -6.96
C ALA A 393 18.00 -15.81 -6.97
N GLN A 394 16.75 -16.25 -6.85
CA GLN A 394 15.59 -15.33 -6.75
C GLN A 394 15.73 -14.38 -5.55
N TYR A 395 16.01 -14.91 -4.36
CA TYR A 395 16.16 -14.10 -3.16
C TYR A 395 17.41 -13.20 -3.21
N THR A 396 18.47 -13.67 -3.84
CA THR A 396 19.68 -12.87 -4.04
C THR A 396 19.42 -11.68 -4.98
N TRP A 397 18.66 -11.88 -6.07
CA TRP A 397 18.18 -10.79 -6.93
C TRP A 397 17.21 -9.85 -6.20
N GLU A 398 16.36 -10.38 -5.35
CA GLU A 398 15.43 -9.57 -4.53
C GLU A 398 16.20 -8.57 -3.67
N ILE A 399 17.27 -9.00 -2.98
CA ILE A 399 18.12 -8.10 -2.17
C ILE A 399 18.75 -7.01 -3.05
N PHE A 400 19.31 -7.38 -4.22
CA PHE A 400 19.87 -6.42 -5.17
C PHE A 400 18.86 -5.36 -5.59
N MET A 401 17.65 -5.78 -5.97
CA MET A 401 16.59 -4.88 -6.42
C MET A 401 16.08 -3.98 -5.29
N TRP A 402 16.00 -4.48 -4.05
CA TRP A 402 15.63 -3.65 -2.90
C TRP A 402 16.69 -2.57 -2.62
N TYR A 403 17.99 -2.87 -2.70
CA TYR A 403 19.03 -1.85 -2.56
C TYR A 403 18.93 -0.80 -3.67
N ALA A 404 18.70 -1.24 -4.89
CA ALA A 404 18.52 -0.34 -6.02
C ALA A 404 17.24 0.53 -5.85
N SER A 405 16.14 -0.04 -5.43
CA SER A 405 14.88 0.69 -5.18
C SER A 405 15.03 1.78 -4.11
N TYR A 406 15.71 1.44 -3.02
CA TYR A 406 15.89 2.36 -1.91
C TYR A 406 16.66 3.62 -2.35
N ILE A 407 17.84 3.46 -2.95
CA ILE A 407 18.64 4.60 -3.43
C ILE A 407 17.93 5.34 -4.57
N SER A 408 17.29 4.59 -5.49
CA SER A 408 16.52 5.17 -6.58
C SER A 408 15.41 6.10 -6.09
N SER A 409 14.77 5.81 -4.95
CA SER A 409 13.70 6.65 -4.40
C SER A 409 14.21 8.05 -4.04
N PHE A 410 15.37 8.16 -3.43
CA PHE A 410 15.99 9.45 -3.09
C PHE A 410 16.43 10.21 -4.35
N VAL A 411 17.16 9.53 -5.24
CA VAL A 411 17.71 10.16 -6.45
C VAL A 411 16.57 10.59 -7.39
N TRP A 412 15.56 9.74 -7.60
CA TRP A 412 14.41 10.07 -8.44
C TRP A 412 13.64 11.28 -7.88
N CYS A 413 13.35 11.30 -6.58
CA CYS A 413 12.68 12.44 -5.94
C CYS A 413 13.50 13.72 -6.08
N ALA A 414 14.81 13.66 -5.89
CA ALA A 414 15.69 14.83 -6.04
C ALA A 414 15.68 15.37 -7.49
N LEU A 415 15.75 14.50 -8.50
CA LEU A 415 15.86 14.90 -9.90
C LEU A 415 14.52 15.38 -10.50
N PHE A 416 13.41 14.66 -10.24
CA PHE A 416 12.13 14.93 -10.89
C PHE A 416 11.19 15.81 -10.05
N LEU A 417 11.17 15.66 -8.73
CA LEU A 417 10.33 16.43 -7.83
C LEU A 417 11.05 17.60 -7.16
N GLY A 418 12.35 17.50 -6.93
CA GLY A 418 13.16 18.52 -6.26
C GLY A 418 13.01 19.93 -6.88
N PRO A 419 13.12 20.10 -8.21
CA PRO A 419 12.94 21.39 -8.85
C PRO A 419 11.53 21.97 -8.67
N LYS A 420 10.48 21.11 -8.71
CA LYS A 420 9.08 21.52 -8.48
C LYS A 420 8.89 21.98 -7.02
N ILE A 421 9.35 21.19 -6.08
CA ILE A 421 9.31 21.50 -4.64
C ILE A 421 10.06 22.83 -4.35
N ALA A 422 11.25 23.01 -4.93
CA ALA A 422 12.04 24.22 -4.75
C ALA A 422 11.34 25.48 -5.32
N LYS A 423 10.66 25.37 -6.47
CA LYS A 423 9.86 26.47 -7.06
C LYS A 423 8.73 26.86 -6.10
N ILE A 424 7.96 25.91 -5.64
CA ILE A 424 6.85 26.12 -4.71
C ILE A 424 7.34 26.77 -3.41
N TRP A 425 8.44 26.28 -2.87
CA TRP A 425 9.03 26.82 -1.63
C TRP A 425 9.51 28.28 -1.80
N LYS A 426 10.15 28.60 -2.95
CA LYS A 426 10.55 29.97 -3.28
C LYS A 426 9.34 30.90 -3.45
N ALA A 427 8.29 30.45 -4.12
CA ALA A 427 7.06 31.23 -4.31
C ALA A 427 6.39 31.55 -2.95
N ARG A 428 6.29 30.60 -2.03
CA ARG A 428 5.81 30.82 -0.68
C ARG A 428 6.62 31.84 0.11
N LYS A 429 7.95 31.75 0.02
CA LYS A 429 8.83 32.70 0.72
C LYS A 429 8.68 34.12 0.18
N ALA A 430 8.40 34.28 -1.11
CA ALA A 430 8.20 35.58 -1.75
C ALA A 430 6.85 36.23 -1.37
N GLN A 431 5.80 35.44 -1.12
CA GLN A 431 4.46 35.96 -0.79
C GLN A 431 4.29 36.46 0.66
N GLY A 432 5.26 36.26 1.55
CA GLY A 432 5.25 36.80 2.91
C GLY A 432 4.12 36.31 3.83
N HIS A 433 3.18 35.52 3.32
CA HIS A 433 2.02 35.02 4.05
C HIS A 433 2.40 33.79 4.88
N TYR A 434 3.10 34.05 5.96
CA TYR A 434 3.20 33.12 7.07
C TYR A 434 1.91 33.21 7.90
N HIS A 435 0.87 32.55 7.47
CA HIS A 435 -0.29 32.35 8.34
C HIS A 435 0.17 31.68 9.64
N LYS A 436 -0.26 32.23 10.78
CA LYS A 436 0.14 31.83 12.15
C LYS A 436 -0.20 30.39 12.56
N ASP A 437 -0.71 29.58 11.67
CA ASP A 437 -0.96 28.14 11.90
C ASP A 437 0.33 27.33 11.77
N ARG A 438 1.22 27.57 12.72
CA ARG A 438 2.62 27.08 12.76
C ARG A 438 2.80 25.56 12.80
N LEU A 439 1.75 24.77 13.00
CA LEU A 439 1.84 23.33 13.29
C LEU A 439 1.12 22.42 12.31
N ARG A 440 0.48 22.97 11.27
CA ARG A 440 -0.39 22.17 10.40
C ARG A 440 0.30 21.52 9.21
N TYR A 441 1.57 21.81 8.90
CA TYR A 441 2.20 21.31 7.68
C TYR A 441 3.68 20.97 7.85
N ALA A 442 4.04 19.72 7.61
CA ALA A 442 5.39 19.42 7.16
C ALA A 442 5.60 20.16 5.82
N PRO A 443 6.61 21.05 5.72
CA PRO A 443 6.72 21.99 4.59
C PRO A 443 6.85 21.32 3.22
N ILE A 444 7.16 20.04 3.17
CA ILE A 444 7.41 19.30 1.93
C ILE A 444 6.14 18.61 1.41
N LEU A 445 5.32 18.03 2.28
CA LEU A 445 4.07 17.38 1.85
C LEU A 445 3.03 18.43 1.41
N ALA A 446 3.00 19.57 2.09
CA ALA A 446 2.18 20.72 1.71
C ALA A 446 2.56 21.31 0.31
N CYS A 447 3.79 21.09 -0.15
CA CYS A 447 4.23 21.57 -1.46
C CYS A 447 3.63 20.83 -2.65
N LEU A 448 3.15 19.61 -2.46
CA LEU A 448 2.63 18.76 -3.55
C LEU A 448 1.13 18.94 -3.82
N THR A 449 0.40 19.52 -2.86
CA THR A 449 -1.07 19.61 -2.91
C THR A 449 -1.60 21.03 -3.12
N MET A 450 -0.78 22.00 -3.49
CA MET A 450 -1.07 23.43 -3.36
C MET A 450 -2.05 24.05 -4.35
N LYS A 451 -2.49 23.35 -5.38
CA LYS A 451 -3.40 23.94 -6.38
C LYS A 451 -4.89 23.86 -5.98
N GLU A 452 -5.23 22.97 -5.06
CA GLU A 452 -6.62 22.68 -4.67
C GLU A 452 -6.98 23.12 -3.24
N ILE A 453 -6.09 23.87 -2.58
CA ILE A 453 -6.14 24.07 -1.13
C ILE A 453 -7.18 25.12 -0.69
N ASP A 454 -7.57 26.08 -1.54
CA ASP A 454 -8.19 27.27 -0.98
C ASP A 454 -9.63 27.09 -0.51
N LEU A 455 -10.55 26.54 -1.29
CA LEU A 455 -11.95 26.48 -0.91
C LEU A 455 -12.22 25.41 0.15
N LEU A 456 -11.73 24.19 -0.05
CA LEU A 456 -11.93 23.08 0.90
C LEU A 456 -11.19 23.30 2.22
N SER A 457 -10.04 23.98 2.17
CA SER A 457 -9.30 24.35 3.38
C SER A 457 -10.02 25.40 4.19
N VAL A 458 -10.74 26.33 3.57
CA VAL A 458 -11.58 27.31 4.25
C VAL A 458 -12.75 26.63 4.97
N LEU A 459 -13.41 25.67 4.31
CA LEU A 459 -14.51 24.92 4.93
C LEU A 459 -14.09 24.12 6.17
N ILE A 460 -12.91 23.50 6.12
CA ILE A 460 -12.38 22.73 7.27
C ILE A 460 -11.88 23.61 8.41
N GLN A 461 -11.52 24.86 8.17
CA GLN A 461 -11.12 25.77 9.25
C GLN A 461 -12.23 26.02 10.28
N LYS A 462 -13.50 25.75 9.94
CA LYS A 462 -14.63 25.80 10.89
C LYS A 462 -14.53 24.73 11.98
N TYR A 463 -13.75 23.66 11.78
CA TYR A 463 -13.65 22.54 12.72
C TYR A 463 -12.43 22.62 13.63
N PRO A 464 -12.55 22.13 14.87
CA PRO A 464 -11.41 22.07 15.77
C PRO A 464 -10.38 21.07 15.24
N GLY A 465 -9.16 21.56 14.99
CA GLY A 465 -8.01 20.71 14.70
C GLY A 465 -7.45 20.10 15.98
N MET A 466 -6.51 19.15 15.83
CA MET A 466 -5.75 18.64 16.96
C MET A 466 -4.97 19.78 17.64
N THR A 467 -5.05 19.81 18.98
CA THR A 467 -4.25 20.72 19.78
C THR A 467 -2.79 20.30 19.80
N LEU A 468 -1.90 21.23 20.12
CA LEU A 468 -0.47 20.91 20.26
C LEU A 468 -0.22 19.79 21.27
N TRP A 469 -0.95 19.82 22.40
CA TRP A 469 -0.79 18.82 23.46
C TRP A 469 -1.28 17.43 23.05
N GLU A 470 -2.37 17.33 22.30
CA GLU A 470 -2.84 16.07 21.72
C GLU A 470 -1.82 15.48 20.74
N TRP A 471 -1.22 16.33 19.90
CA TRP A 471 -0.17 15.90 19.00
C TRP A 471 1.10 15.47 19.73
N VAL A 472 1.55 16.24 20.73
CA VAL A 472 2.70 15.91 21.57
C VAL A 472 2.46 14.58 22.29
N ALA A 473 1.28 14.38 22.86
CA ALA A 473 0.93 13.12 23.51
C ALA A 473 0.92 11.95 22.54
N LEU A 474 0.30 12.10 21.35
CA LEU A 474 0.27 11.08 20.30
C LEU A 474 1.68 10.70 19.81
N THR A 475 2.65 11.61 19.92
CA THR A 475 4.05 11.36 19.52
C THR A 475 4.87 10.78 20.67
N LEU A 476 4.82 11.37 21.84
CA LEU A 476 5.68 10.99 22.98
C LEU A 476 5.25 9.67 23.61
N VAL A 477 3.94 9.42 23.75
CA VAL A 477 3.45 8.19 24.39
C VAL A 477 3.96 6.93 23.67
N PRO A 478 3.80 6.76 22.35
CA PRO A 478 4.33 5.58 21.67
C PRO A 478 5.87 5.53 21.66
N ILE A 479 6.55 6.67 21.57
CA ILE A 479 8.03 6.70 21.66
C ILE A 479 8.48 6.17 23.02
N VAL A 480 7.90 6.64 24.11
CA VAL A 480 8.25 6.19 25.47
C VAL A 480 7.84 4.73 25.68
N MET A 481 6.66 4.34 25.23
CA MET A 481 6.17 2.96 25.33
C MET A 481 7.08 1.96 24.63
N LEU A 482 7.49 2.24 23.41
CA LEU A 482 8.45 1.41 22.66
C LEU A 482 9.82 1.40 23.33
N LEU A 483 10.29 2.57 23.77
CA LEU A 483 11.59 2.69 24.46
C LEU A 483 11.62 1.83 25.74
N VAL A 484 10.55 1.84 26.54
CA VAL A 484 10.43 1.01 27.75
C VAL A 484 10.51 -0.48 27.40
N ILE A 485 9.75 -0.94 26.39
CA ILE A 485 9.75 -2.34 25.96
C ILE A 485 11.12 -2.78 25.48
N VAL A 486 11.81 -1.93 24.71
CA VAL A 486 13.16 -2.19 24.22
C VAL A 486 14.19 -2.16 25.37
N ALA A 487 14.08 -1.21 26.29
CA ALA A 487 14.97 -1.09 27.46
C ALA A 487 14.83 -2.30 28.41
N LEU A 488 13.62 -2.83 28.55
CA LEU A 488 13.34 -4.05 29.29
C LEU A 488 13.79 -5.34 28.57
N LYS A 489 14.48 -5.21 27.41
CA LYS A 489 15.01 -6.33 26.58
C LYS A 489 13.95 -7.37 26.18
N LYS A 490 12.68 -6.95 26.05
CA LYS A 490 11.56 -7.86 25.71
C LYS A 490 11.45 -8.15 24.21
N VAL A 491 12.21 -7.45 23.36
CA VAL A 491 12.16 -7.55 21.88
C VAL A 491 13.55 -7.82 21.26
N TRP A 492 14.51 -8.33 22.03
CA TRP A 492 15.85 -8.76 21.60
C TRP A 492 16.70 -7.69 20.89
N MET A 493 16.27 -6.44 20.93
CA MET A 493 16.94 -5.31 20.26
C MET A 493 17.72 -4.47 21.28
N PRO A 494 19.00 -4.09 21.00
CA PRO A 494 19.75 -3.17 21.85
C PRO A 494 19.11 -1.79 21.90
N THR A 495 18.98 -1.21 23.11
CA THR A 495 18.23 0.06 23.33
C THR A 495 18.74 1.23 22.47
N TRP A 496 20.06 1.33 22.27
CA TRP A 496 20.61 2.43 21.46
C TRP A 496 20.24 2.35 19.98
N THR A 497 19.97 1.15 19.42
CA THR A 497 19.54 0.99 18.03
C THR A 497 18.13 1.50 17.81
N TYR A 498 17.34 1.66 18.86
CA TYR A 498 16.00 2.24 18.81
C TYR A 498 16.00 3.68 18.26
N PHE A 499 16.92 4.51 18.74
CA PHE A 499 17.03 5.90 18.28
C PHE A 499 17.46 5.99 16.82
N VAL A 500 18.32 5.08 16.39
CA VAL A 500 18.71 4.98 14.98
C VAL A 500 17.52 4.53 14.12
N ALA A 501 16.70 3.59 14.61
CA ALA A 501 15.49 3.15 13.92
C ALA A 501 14.50 4.31 13.68
N LEU A 502 14.28 5.15 14.69
CA LEU A 502 13.41 6.33 14.56
C LEU A 502 13.95 7.33 13.54
N GLY A 503 15.25 7.64 13.58
CA GLY A 503 15.88 8.59 12.64
C GLY A 503 15.83 8.09 11.20
N PHE A 504 16.17 6.83 10.98
CA PHE A 504 16.12 6.21 9.66
C PHE A 504 14.72 6.10 9.09
N GLY A 505 13.76 5.68 9.90
CA GLY A 505 12.38 5.57 9.50
C GLY A 505 11.82 6.93 9.05
N GLY A 506 12.05 7.97 9.85
CA GLY A 506 11.62 9.34 9.51
C GLY A 506 12.26 9.85 8.21
N ALA A 507 13.54 9.58 7.98
CA ALA A 507 14.23 9.98 6.76
C ALA A 507 13.72 9.25 5.51
N ALA A 508 13.44 7.94 5.63
CA ALA A 508 12.97 7.12 4.51
C ALA A 508 11.51 7.39 4.14
N MET A 509 10.69 7.81 5.09
CA MET A 509 9.27 8.10 4.88
C MET A 509 9.05 9.11 3.75
N LEU A 510 9.85 10.17 3.72
CA LEU A 510 9.65 11.29 2.81
C LEU A 510 9.72 10.87 1.32
N PRO A 511 10.83 10.32 0.79
CA PRO A 511 10.91 9.96 -0.62
C PRO A 511 9.89 8.86 -0.98
N MET A 512 9.62 7.92 -0.08
CA MET A 512 8.67 6.84 -0.34
C MET A 512 7.23 7.34 -0.40
N SER A 513 6.84 8.27 0.48
CA SER A 513 5.53 8.92 0.42
C SER A 513 5.36 9.79 -0.83
N LEU A 514 6.43 10.45 -1.29
CA LEU A 514 6.41 11.23 -2.53
C LEU A 514 6.21 10.36 -3.76
N VAL A 515 6.90 9.22 -3.86
CA VAL A 515 6.71 8.28 -4.96
C VAL A 515 5.29 7.70 -4.92
N TYR A 516 4.79 7.37 -3.73
CA TYR A 516 3.41 6.91 -3.58
C TYR A 516 2.39 7.95 -4.02
N ALA A 517 2.53 9.19 -3.60
CA ALA A 517 1.61 10.28 -3.95
C ALA A 517 1.51 10.51 -5.48
N VAL A 518 2.61 10.23 -6.21
CA VAL A 518 2.68 10.39 -7.66
C VAL A 518 2.12 9.18 -8.41
N SER A 519 2.26 7.97 -7.85
CA SER A 519 2.06 6.72 -8.60
C SER A 519 0.94 5.83 -8.06
N GLY A 520 0.51 6.03 -6.82
CA GLY A 520 -0.32 5.09 -6.08
C GLY A 520 0.41 3.79 -5.69
N TYR A 521 1.67 3.58 -6.14
CA TYR A 521 2.42 2.35 -5.87
C TYR A 521 3.15 2.42 -4.54
N SER A 522 2.82 1.51 -3.63
CA SER A 522 3.40 1.45 -2.31
C SER A 522 4.75 0.74 -2.31
N ILE A 523 5.81 1.47 -1.98
CA ILE A 523 7.16 0.93 -1.82
C ILE A 523 7.35 0.50 -0.38
N LYS A 524 7.81 -0.75 -0.17
CA LYS A 524 8.16 -1.25 1.16
C LYS A 524 9.58 -0.79 1.53
N VAL A 525 9.79 -0.37 2.77
CA VAL A 525 11.12 -0.17 3.34
C VAL A 525 11.67 -1.56 3.67
N GLY A 526 12.65 -2.01 2.92
CA GLY A 526 13.14 -3.39 2.98
C GLY A 526 14.57 -3.51 3.49
N PHE A 527 15.31 -4.47 2.96
CA PHE A 527 16.63 -4.98 3.37
C PHE A 527 17.74 -3.94 3.68
N PHE A 528 17.56 -2.67 3.28
CA PHE A 528 18.55 -1.63 3.62
C PHE A 528 18.57 -1.33 5.12
N ASN A 529 17.41 -1.24 5.76
CA ASN A 529 17.32 -1.02 7.20
C ASN A 529 17.91 -2.20 7.98
N GLU A 530 17.71 -3.39 7.47
CA GLU A 530 18.25 -4.64 8.02
C GLU A 530 19.78 -4.69 7.91
N LEU A 531 20.32 -4.27 6.77
CA LEU A 531 21.75 -4.12 6.56
C LEU A 531 22.39 -3.18 7.59
N ILE A 532 21.77 -2.02 7.82
CA ILE A 532 22.27 -1.05 8.81
C ILE A 532 22.26 -1.65 10.21
N TYR A 533 21.15 -2.30 10.59
CA TYR A 533 21.03 -2.97 11.88
C TYR A 533 22.16 -4.00 12.07
N GLY A 534 22.37 -4.85 11.06
CA GLY A 534 23.41 -5.86 11.09
C GLY A 534 24.81 -5.26 11.35
N TYR A 535 25.19 -4.23 10.61
CA TYR A 535 26.49 -3.53 10.84
C TYR A 535 26.58 -2.90 12.23
N MET A 536 25.50 -2.34 12.73
CA MET A 536 25.45 -1.72 14.05
C MET A 536 25.70 -2.73 15.18
N ILE A 537 25.01 -3.87 15.16
CA ILE A 537 25.15 -4.89 16.22
C ILE A 537 26.50 -5.59 16.15
N GLU A 538 27.00 -5.83 14.93
CA GLU A 538 28.31 -6.45 14.71
C GLU A 538 29.47 -5.56 15.20
N ALA A 539 29.35 -4.24 15.00
CA ALA A 539 30.39 -3.29 15.45
C ALA A 539 30.52 -3.20 16.97
N LYS A 540 29.43 -3.44 17.72
CA LYS A 540 29.44 -3.34 19.20
C LYS A 540 29.39 -4.69 19.93
N GLY A 541 29.47 -5.82 19.22
CA GLY A 541 29.38 -7.14 19.85
C GLY A 541 28.03 -7.36 20.62
N SER A 542 26.98 -6.70 20.19
CA SER A 542 25.66 -6.79 20.81
C SER A 542 24.99 -8.14 20.50
N SER A 543 23.92 -8.48 21.23
CA SER A 543 23.12 -9.68 20.97
C SER A 543 22.69 -9.76 19.50
N ARG A 544 22.93 -10.91 18.85
CA ARG A 544 22.71 -11.14 17.42
C ARG A 544 21.46 -11.97 17.15
N HIS A 545 20.42 -11.81 17.95
CA HIS A 545 19.20 -12.56 17.72
C HIS A 545 18.42 -12.05 16.52
N PRO A 546 17.93 -12.92 15.58
CA PRO A 546 17.18 -12.52 14.40
C PRO A 546 15.90 -11.74 14.70
N LEU A 547 15.19 -12.04 15.82
CA LEU A 547 14.02 -11.29 16.24
C LEU A 547 14.33 -9.83 16.60
N GLY A 548 15.54 -9.51 17.05
CA GLY A 548 15.96 -8.13 17.30
C GLY A 548 16.04 -7.30 16.02
N GLN A 549 16.49 -7.92 14.93
CA GLN A 549 16.48 -7.31 13.60
C GLN A 549 15.04 -7.06 13.13
N LEU A 550 14.13 -8.01 13.36
CA LEU A 550 12.73 -7.85 12.99
C LEU A 550 12.05 -6.72 13.79
N ALA A 551 12.32 -6.61 15.09
CA ALA A 551 11.84 -5.49 15.91
C ALA A 551 12.38 -4.15 15.39
N TYR A 552 13.67 -4.07 15.03
CA TYR A 552 14.26 -2.88 14.41
C TYR A 552 13.57 -2.53 13.08
N ARG A 553 13.33 -3.52 12.22
CA ARG A 553 12.63 -3.32 10.94
C ARG A 553 11.21 -2.79 11.12
N ILE A 554 10.47 -3.31 12.09
CA ILE A 554 9.11 -2.84 12.38
C ILE A 554 9.15 -1.35 12.72
N ILE A 555 10.06 -0.92 13.60
CA ILE A 555 10.15 0.48 14.03
C ILE A 555 10.72 1.38 12.93
N SER A 556 11.74 0.94 12.19
CA SER A 556 12.43 1.76 11.18
C SER A 556 11.75 1.76 9.80
N GLY A 557 10.81 0.85 9.55
CA GLY A 557 10.21 0.65 8.24
C GLY A 557 8.69 0.58 8.26
N ASN A 558 8.13 -0.43 8.95
CA ASN A 558 6.71 -0.71 8.86
C ASN A 558 5.86 0.38 9.51
N VAL A 559 6.32 0.99 10.59
CA VAL A 559 5.68 2.14 11.26
C VAL A 559 5.41 3.28 10.29
N TRP A 560 6.36 3.57 9.43
CA TRP A 560 6.26 4.68 8.46
C TRP A 560 5.32 4.36 7.30
N TYR A 561 5.13 3.07 7.04
CA TYR A 561 4.11 2.61 6.12
C TYR A 561 2.69 2.87 6.66
N ASP A 562 2.45 2.65 7.94
CA ASP A 562 1.17 2.98 8.59
C ASP A 562 0.87 4.47 8.53
N ALA A 563 1.89 5.33 8.70
CA ALA A 563 1.73 6.77 8.56
C ALA A 563 1.14 7.18 7.20
N ARG A 564 1.53 6.52 6.13
CA ARG A 564 0.99 6.74 4.79
C ARG A 564 -0.52 6.45 4.73
N VAL A 565 -0.94 5.32 5.27
CA VAL A 565 -2.36 4.90 5.26
C VAL A 565 -3.22 5.90 6.04
N VAL A 566 -2.73 6.34 7.18
CA VAL A 566 -3.43 7.35 7.99
C VAL A 566 -3.56 8.68 7.25
N LEU A 567 -2.53 9.09 6.50
CA LEU A 567 -2.59 10.29 5.65
C LEU A 567 -3.65 10.16 4.54
N GLU A 568 -3.77 9.00 3.92
CA GLU A 568 -4.82 8.69 2.95
C GLU A 568 -6.21 8.91 3.54
N ASP A 569 -6.47 8.32 4.70
CA ASP A 569 -7.75 8.42 5.40
C ASP A 569 -8.06 9.84 5.85
N GLN A 570 -7.07 10.57 6.33
CA GLN A 570 -7.25 11.97 6.69
C GLN A 570 -7.59 12.84 5.48
N LYS A 571 -7.06 12.47 4.30
CA LYS A 571 -7.44 13.12 3.06
C LYS A 571 -8.90 12.87 2.72
N ILE A 572 -9.38 11.65 2.85
CA ILE A 572 -10.80 11.32 2.71
C ILE A 572 -11.64 12.19 3.68
N GLY A 573 -11.22 12.27 4.94
CA GLY A 573 -11.87 13.11 5.94
C GLY A 573 -11.93 14.59 5.56
N HIS A 574 -10.86 15.11 4.94
CA HIS A 574 -10.82 16.49 4.46
C HIS A 574 -11.85 16.78 3.36
N TYR A 575 -12.02 15.88 2.39
CA TYR A 575 -13.00 16.04 1.31
C TYR A 575 -14.45 15.90 1.77
N LEU A 576 -14.67 15.10 2.78
CA LEU A 576 -15.98 14.87 3.34
C LEU A 576 -16.29 15.83 4.52
N HIS A 577 -15.49 16.88 4.69
CA HIS A 577 -15.60 17.91 5.73
C HIS A 577 -15.73 17.31 7.13
N LEU A 578 -14.96 16.24 7.42
CA LEU A 578 -14.92 15.65 8.75
C LEU A 578 -13.96 16.43 9.65
N PRO A 579 -14.31 16.65 10.94
CA PRO A 579 -13.40 17.25 11.89
C PRO A 579 -12.09 16.44 12.00
N PRO A 580 -10.91 17.03 11.77
CA PRO A 580 -9.63 16.30 11.79
C PRO A 580 -9.35 15.59 13.11
N ARG A 581 -9.84 16.15 14.21
CA ARG A 581 -9.72 15.57 15.55
C ARG A 581 -10.53 14.28 15.70
N ASP A 582 -11.76 14.26 15.16
CA ASP A 582 -12.63 13.08 15.19
C ASP A 582 -12.08 11.96 14.30
N VAL A 583 -11.57 12.31 13.12
CA VAL A 583 -10.91 11.36 12.21
C VAL A 583 -9.74 10.67 12.91
N MET A 584 -8.83 11.43 13.52
CA MET A 584 -7.68 10.86 14.24
C MET A 584 -8.12 10.03 15.44
N GLY A 585 -9.10 10.51 16.20
CA GLY A 585 -9.65 9.78 17.35
C GLY A 585 -10.21 8.42 16.96
N MET A 586 -10.95 8.36 15.84
CA MET A 586 -11.51 7.10 15.34
C MET A 586 -10.45 6.16 14.76
N GLN A 587 -9.39 6.66 14.14
CA GLN A 587 -8.25 5.87 13.69
C GLN A 587 -7.50 5.24 14.87
N ILE A 588 -7.27 5.99 15.95
CA ILE A 588 -6.66 5.48 17.18
C ILE A 588 -7.54 4.38 17.80
N LEU A 589 -8.85 4.64 17.94
CA LEU A 589 -9.80 3.67 18.48
C LEU A 589 -9.83 2.38 17.64
N ALA A 590 -9.85 2.52 16.33
CA ALA A 590 -9.83 1.38 15.40
C ALA A 590 -8.57 0.53 15.60
N ASN A 591 -7.40 1.15 15.78
CA ASN A 591 -6.15 0.43 16.03
C ASN A 591 -6.15 -0.27 17.41
N ILE A 592 -6.73 0.36 18.44
CA ILE A 592 -6.90 -0.27 19.76
C ILE A 592 -7.75 -1.54 19.69
N ILE A 593 -8.79 -1.55 18.84
CA ILE A 593 -9.66 -2.71 18.62
C ILE A 593 -8.95 -3.75 17.74
N ALA A 594 -8.32 -3.33 16.66
CA ALA A 594 -7.77 -4.21 15.64
C ALA A 594 -6.63 -5.09 16.13
N LEU A 595 -5.73 -4.55 16.94
CA LEU A 595 -4.50 -5.25 17.32
C LEU A 595 -4.77 -6.50 18.20
N PRO A 596 -5.64 -6.48 19.20
CA PRO A 596 -6.04 -7.69 19.92
C PRO A 596 -6.69 -8.74 18.99
N VAL A 597 -7.48 -8.29 18.01
CA VAL A 597 -8.10 -9.18 17.01
C VAL A 597 -7.01 -9.84 16.17
N ASN A 598 -6.07 -9.04 15.62
CA ASN A 598 -4.93 -9.56 14.86
C ASN A 598 -4.10 -10.57 15.65
N TYR A 599 -3.83 -10.29 16.93
CA TYR A 599 -3.12 -11.21 17.81
C TYR A 599 -3.90 -12.52 18.05
N GLY A 600 -5.22 -12.43 18.27
CA GLY A 600 -6.09 -13.60 18.42
C GLY A 600 -6.13 -14.47 17.15
N VAL A 601 -6.29 -13.85 15.98
CA VAL A 601 -6.27 -14.54 14.68
C VAL A 601 -4.91 -15.21 14.42
N MET A 602 -3.81 -14.49 14.69
CA MET A 602 -2.46 -15.06 14.62
C MET A 602 -2.35 -16.34 15.46
N ARG A 603 -2.78 -16.31 16.71
CA ARG A 603 -2.75 -17.46 17.61
C ARG A 603 -3.60 -18.62 17.08
N ALA A 604 -4.80 -18.33 16.57
CA ALA A 604 -5.69 -19.34 15.99
C ALA A 604 -5.08 -20.01 14.75
N VAL A 605 -4.46 -19.23 13.85
CA VAL A 605 -3.79 -19.80 12.68
C VAL A 605 -2.57 -20.63 13.06
N ILE A 606 -1.73 -20.14 13.97
CA ILE A 606 -0.56 -20.91 14.43
C ILE A 606 -0.99 -22.21 15.09
N SER A 607 -2.04 -22.21 15.93
CA SER A 607 -2.51 -23.43 16.56
C SER A 607 -3.10 -24.46 15.60
N SER A 608 -3.74 -24.01 14.51
CA SER A 608 -4.45 -24.89 13.56
C SER A 608 -3.64 -25.28 12.33
N LYS A 609 -2.67 -24.46 11.90
CA LYS A 609 -1.93 -24.60 10.62
C LYS A 609 -0.41 -24.54 10.79
N TYR A 610 0.11 -24.77 12.00
CA TYR A 610 1.54 -24.63 12.33
C TYR A 610 2.45 -25.36 11.35
N GLU A 611 2.17 -26.64 11.04
CA GLU A 611 3.01 -27.47 10.18
C GLU A 611 3.17 -26.89 8.76
N TYR A 612 2.11 -26.25 8.24
CA TYR A 612 2.11 -25.64 6.91
C TYR A 612 2.80 -24.28 6.91
N VAL A 613 2.42 -23.39 7.83
CA VAL A 613 2.93 -22.02 7.86
C VAL A 613 4.38 -21.94 8.37
N SER A 614 4.86 -22.91 9.12
CA SER A 614 6.28 -23.06 9.49
C SER A 614 7.14 -23.66 8.37
N GLY A 615 6.51 -24.27 7.36
CA GLY A 615 7.17 -24.95 6.24
C GLY A 615 7.66 -26.36 6.56
N GLN A 616 7.19 -26.98 7.66
CA GLN A 616 7.48 -28.38 7.99
C GLN A 616 6.78 -29.36 7.03
N LYS A 617 5.57 -28.99 6.60
CA LYS A 617 4.81 -29.71 5.57
C LYS A 617 4.35 -28.76 4.49
N VAL A 618 4.20 -29.26 3.28
CA VAL A 618 3.59 -28.52 2.17
C VAL A 618 2.08 -28.61 2.29
N ASP A 619 1.40 -27.47 2.27
CA ASP A 619 -0.05 -27.46 2.23
C ASP A 619 -0.56 -28.02 0.91
N PRO A 620 -1.43 -29.05 0.90
CA PRO A 620 -1.95 -29.64 -0.33
C PRO A 620 -2.68 -28.65 -1.24
N SER A 621 -3.34 -27.64 -0.66
CA SER A 621 -3.98 -26.57 -1.44
C SER A 621 -2.99 -25.51 -1.95
N GLY A 622 -1.76 -25.49 -1.41
CA GLY A 622 -0.74 -24.47 -1.68
C GLY A 622 -1.12 -23.08 -1.21
N GLN A 623 -2.09 -22.94 -0.33
CA GLN A 623 -2.60 -21.65 0.14
C GLN A 623 -1.96 -21.17 1.45
N TRP A 624 -1.54 -22.10 2.31
CA TRP A 624 -0.97 -21.80 3.63
C TRP A 624 0.54 -22.02 3.59
N THR A 625 1.31 -21.00 3.30
CA THR A 625 2.76 -21.12 3.15
C THR A 625 3.58 -20.28 4.12
N GLY A 626 2.98 -19.26 4.74
CA GLY A 626 3.70 -18.38 5.67
C GLY A 626 4.92 -17.69 5.06
N GLN A 627 4.97 -17.52 3.74
CA GLN A 627 6.18 -17.08 3.02
C GLN A 627 6.69 -15.71 3.44
N ASP A 628 5.79 -14.78 3.77
CA ASP A 628 6.16 -13.48 4.29
C ASP A 628 7.00 -13.63 5.57
N PHE A 629 6.54 -14.40 6.52
CA PHE A 629 7.24 -14.64 7.79
C PHE A 629 8.58 -15.35 7.56
N LYS A 630 8.65 -16.28 6.62
CA LYS A 630 9.89 -16.96 6.24
C LYS A 630 10.92 -15.97 5.66
N SER A 631 10.50 -15.04 4.81
CA SER A 631 11.37 -14.02 4.24
C SER A 631 11.98 -13.13 5.34
N TYR A 632 11.17 -12.69 6.32
CA TYR A 632 11.67 -11.90 7.46
C TYR A 632 12.64 -12.67 8.35
N ASN A 633 12.37 -13.97 8.60
CA ASN A 633 13.27 -14.82 9.35
C ASN A 633 14.60 -15.00 8.61
N THR A 634 14.56 -15.24 7.30
CA THR A 634 15.75 -15.35 6.45
C THR A 634 16.62 -14.10 6.52
N ALA A 635 16.00 -12.92 6.41
CA ALA A 635 16.71 -11.65 6.57
C ALA A 635 17.35 -11.51 7.97
N GLY A 636 16.62 -11.90 9.02
CA GLY A 636 17.15 -11.95 10.39
C GLY A 636 18.37 -12.86 10.55
N ILE A 637 18.33 -14.04 9.94
CA ILE A 637 19.47 -14.97 9.94
C ILE A 637 20.67 -14.35 9.22
N GLN A 638 20.48 -13.81 8.03
CA GLN A 638 21.59 -13.27 7.24
C GLN A 638 22.18 -11.99 7.83
N TYR A 639 21.36 -11.04 8.25
CA TYR A 639 21.84 -9.72 8.70
C TYR A 639 22.13 -9.64 10.19
N ALA A 640 21.39 -10.33 11.05
CA ALA A 640 21.65 -10.29 12.48
C ALA A 640 22.53 -11.45 12.95
N LEU A 641 22.19 -12.70 12.60
CA LEU A 641 22.89 -13.87 13.10
C LEU A 641 24.27 -14.01 12.45
N VAL A 642 24.32 -14.12 11.12
CA VAL A 642 25.59 -14.25 10.35
C VAL A 642 26.36 -12.94 10.36
N GLY A 643 25.70 -11.84 10.07
CA GLY A 643 26.25 -10.49 10.01
C GLY A 643 26.69 -10.06 8.60
N PRO A 644 26.55 -8.75 8.29
CA PRO A 644 26.84 -8.23 6.96
C PRO A 644 28.31 -8.35 6.56
N LYS A 645 29.26 -8.23 7.50
CA LYS A 645 30.70 -8.36 7.19
C LYS A 645 31.05 -9.74 6.65
N LYS A 646 30.55 -10.80 7.33
CA LYS A 646 30.75 -12.18 6.89
C LYS A 646 29.98 -12.46 5.59
N LEU A 647 28.74 -11.96 5.48
CA LEU A 647 27.89 -12.13 4.31
C LEU A 647 28.52 -11.54 3.05
N PHE A 648 28.92 -10.26 3.07
CA PHE A 648 29.44 -9.53 1.91
C PHE A 648 30.97 -9.67 1.70
N ALA A 649 31.68 -10.27 2.63
CA ALA A 649 33.05 -10.73 2.37
C ALA A 649 33.06 -11.89 1.37
N SER A 650 31.97 -12.68 1.30
CA SER A 650 31.88 -13.81 0.38
C SER A 650 31.72 -13.35 -1.07
N SER A 651 32.34 -14.06 -2.00
CA SER A 651 32.16 -13.84 -3.44
C SER A 651 30.70 -14.06 -3.90
N PHE A 652 29.95 -14.81 -3.12
CA PHE A 652 28.56 -15.11 -3.41
C PHE A 652 27.64 -13.87 -3.28
N PHE A 653 27.75 -13.12 -2.16
CA PHE A 653 26.86 -11.97 -1.91
C PHE A 653 27.48 -10.60 -2.27
N LYS A 654 28.79 -10.52 -2.49
CA LYS A 654 29.44 -9.26 -2.86
C LYS A 654 28.80 -8.53 -4.06
N PRO A 655 28.38 -9.24 -5.13
CA PRO A 655 27.74 -8.59 -6.30
C PRO A 655 26.42 -7.89 -5.97
N VAL A 656 25.72 -8.29 -4.92
CA VAL A 656 24.46 -7.69 -4.51
C VAL A 656 24.60 -6.21 -4.13
N LEU A 657 25.75 -5.81 -3.62
CA LEU A 657 26.05 -4.42 -3.27
C LEU A 657 26.06 -3.47 -4.48
N TYR A 658 26.26 -3.98 -5.69
CA TYR A 658 26.13 -3.15 -6.91
C TYR A 658 24.71 -2.64 -7.14
N GLY A 659 23.70 -3.18 -6.44
CA GLY A 659 22.35 -2.64 -6.40
C GLY A 659 22.31 -1.16 -5.99
N PHE A 660 23.15 -0.74 -5.07
CA PHE A 660 23.27 0.68 -4.68
C PHE A 660 23.69 1.59 -5.84
N ALA A 661 24.68 1.14 -6.60
CA ALA A 661 25.14 1.86 -7.79
C ALA A 661 24.07 1.88 -8.89
N ALA A 662 23.42 0.75 -9.14
CA ALA A 662 22.31 0.66 -10.10
C ALA A 662 21.15 1.61 -9.75
N GLY A 663 20.78 1.69 -8.45
CA GLY A 663 19.76 2.58 -7.93
C GLY A 663 20.08 4.06 -8.08
N GLY A 664 21.36 4.43 -8.02
CA GLY A 664 21.80 5.81 -8.26
C GLY A 664 21.87 6.19 -9.75
N ILE A 665 22.39 5.29 -10.57
CA ILE A 665 22.64 5.53 -12.00
C ILE A 665 21.36 5.49 -12.81
N ALA A 666 20.46 4.55 -12.58
CA ALA A 666 19.27 4.36 -13.40
C ALA A 666 18.35 5.62 -13.46
N PRO A 667 17.96 6.27 -12.34
CA PRO A 667 17.15 7.48 -12.41
C PRO A 667 17.90 8.64 -13.08
N LEU A 668 19.22 8.73 -12.94
CA LEU A 668 20.03 9.74 -13.61
C LEU A 668 19.98 9.55 -15.13
N VAL A 669 20.13 8.31 -15.61
CA VAL A 669 20.05 7.99 -17.05
C VAL A 669 18.67 8.34 -17.60
N ILE A 670 17.60 7.93 -16.91
CA ILE A 670 16.22 8.25 -17.32
C ILE A 670 15.98 9.77 -17.34
N TRP A 671 16.48 10.50 -16.36
CA TRP A 671 16.38 11.95 -16.33
C TRP A 671 17.14 12.64 -17.48
N LEU A 672 18.35 12.16 -17.83
CA LEU A 672 19.11 12.66 -18.99
C LEU A 672 18.39 12.35 -20.30
N LEU A 673 17.83 11.15 -20.45
CA LEU A 673 17.02 10.77 -21.61
C LEU A 673 15.76 11.64 -21.71
N HIS A 674 15.09 11.90 -20.60
CA HIS A 674 13.93 12.80 -20.57
C HIS A 674 14.29 14.22 -21.01
N LYS A 675 15.42 14.76 -20.57
CA LYS A 675 15.92 16.07 -21.01
C LYS A 675 16.27 16.10 -22.50
N LYS A 676 16.88 15.04 -23.03
CA LYS A 676 17.29 14.95 -24.44
C LYS A 676 16.11 14.68 -25.37
N PHE A 677 15.13 13.87 -24.93
CA PHE A 677 13.99 13.43 -25.72
C PHE A 677 12.66 13.68 -24.97
N PRO A 678 12.24 14.93 -24.75
CA PRO A 678 11.05 15.24 -23.94
C PRO A 678 9.75 14.69 -24.53
N LYS A 679 9.66 14.53 -25.87
CA LYS A 679 8.48 13.97 -26.56
C LYS A 679 8.21 12.50 -26.23
N VAL A 680 9.22 11.73 -25.83
CA VAL A 680 9.10 10.29 -25.52
C VAL A 680 8.54 10.05 -24.12
N ARG A 681 8.46 11.09 -23.28
CA ARG A 681 7.88 11.01 -21.94
C ARG A 681 8.59 9.97 -21.04
N PHE A 682 9.93 9.98 -21.03
CA PHE A 682 10.72 9.13 -20.13
C PHE A 682 10.47 9.38 -18.64
N ASP A 683 9.88 10.51 -18.28
CA ASP A 683 9.43 10.81 -16.92
C ASP A 683 8.38 9.85 -16.38
N LEU A 684 7.62 9.17 -17.24
CA LEU A 684 6.67 8.13 -16.86
C LEU A 684 7.36 6.83 -16.41
N TRP A 685 8.62 6.62 -16.75
CA TRP A 685 9.42 5.47 -16.33
C TRP A 685 10.02 5.72 -14.95
N ASN A 686 9.28 5.37 -13.92
CA ASN A 686 9.77 5.51 -12.56
C ASN A 686 10.66 4.32 -12.18
N THR A 687 11.98 4.59 -12.12
CA THR A 687 12.99 3.56 -11.80
C THR A 687 12.83 2.98 -10.40
N THR A 688 12.29 3.76 -9.45
CA THR A 688 12.03 3.28 -8.09
C THR A 688 10.93 2.22 -8.10
N ILE A 689 9.84 2.46 -8.86
CA ILE A 689 8.75 1.49 -9.03
C ILE A 689 9.27 0.24 -9.74
N PHE A 690 10.07 0.42 -10.79
CA PHE A 690 10.69 -0.67 -11.51
C PHE A 690 11.50 -1.59 -10.59
N PHE A 691 12.42 -1.04 -9.80
CA PHE A 691 13.24 -1.83 -8.87
C PHE A 691 12.40 -2.44 -7.75
N ALA A 692 11.43 -1.69 -7.20
CA ALA A 692 10.56 -2.19 -6.14
C ALA A 692 9.68 -3.36 -6.64
N SER A 693 9.15 -3.26 -7.85
CA SER A 693 8.34 -4.35 -8.45
C SER A 693 9.17 -5.56 -8.81
N ALA A 694 10.40 -5.33 -9.31
CA ALA A 694 11.37 -6.39 -9.58
C ALA A 694 11.82 -7.13 -8.31
N ALA A 695 11.77 -6.46 -7.15
CA ALA A 695 12.06 -7.03 -5.84
C ALA A 695 10.84 -7.70 -5.19
N THR A 696 9.61 -7.29 -5.53
CA THR A 696 8.38 -7.80 -4.92
C THR A 696 8.01 -9.15 -5.53
N PHE A 697 8.80 -10.15 -5.22
CA PHE A 697 8.61 -11.50 -5.70
C PHE A 697 8.71 -12.47 -4.52
N TYR A 698 7.56 -13.02 -4.11
CA TYR A 698 7.50 -13.82 -2.90
C TYR A 698 7.79 -15.29 -3.17
N GLY A 699 9.03 -15.67 -2.94
CA GLY A 699 9.44 -17.06 -2.89
C GLY A 699 9.20 -17.80 -4.19
N ASN A 700 8.31 -18.77 -4.17
CA ASN A 700 8.05 -19.68 -5.28
C ASN A 700 6.81 -19.34 -6.10
N LEU A 701 6.27 -18.12 -5.99
CA LEU A 701 5.03 -17.72 -6.67
C LEU A 701 5.29 -16.74 -7.80
N SER A 702 5.07 -17.16 -9.06
CA SER A 702 5.10 -16.32 -10.26
C SER A 702 3.76 -16.27 -11.01
N THR A 703 2.72 -16.85 -10.41
CA THR A 703 1.34 -16.78 -10.88
C THR A 703 0.76 -15.38 -10.67
N GLY A 704 0.01 -14.89 -11.62
CA GLY A 704 -0.76 -13.63 -11.50
C GLY A 704 -0.25 -12.48 -12.36
N PRO A 705 1.02 -12.08 -12.38
CA PRO A 705 1.49 -10.88 -13.05
C PRO A 705 1.15 -10.82 -14.56
N PHE A 706 1.20 -11.95 -15.27
CA PHE A 706 0.84 -12.01 -16.68
C PHE A 706 -0.67 -11.77 -16.89
N THR A 707 -1.52 -12.38 -16.09
CA THR A 707 -2.98 -12.14 -16.16
C THR A 707 -3.31 -10.72 -15.71
N ALA A 708 -2.62 -10.20 -14.70
CA ALA A 708 -2.81 -8.84 -14.19
C ALA A 708 -2.55 -7.79 -15.27
N ILE A 709 -1.46 -7.91 -16.06
CA ILE A 709 -1.20 -6.94 -17.14
C ILE A 709 -2.23 -7.07 -18.28
N LEU A 710 -2.72 -8.26 -18.60
CA LEU A 710 -3.78 -8.44 -19.60
C LEU A 710 -5.06 -7.74 -19.18
N ILE A 711 -5.51 -7.97 -17.94
CA ILE A 711 -6.72 -7.32 -17.39
C ILE A 711 -6.49 -5.81 -17.24
N GLY A 712 -5.35 -5.38 -16.75
CA GLY A 712 -5.00 -3.97 -16.63
C GLY A 712 -4.97 -3.25 -17.96
N THR A 713 -4.45 -3.90 -19.02
CA THR A 713 -4.48 -3.36 -20.39
C THR A 713 -5.92 -3.24 -20.88
N PHE A 714 -6.76 -4.25 -20.62
CA PHE A 714 -8.17 -4.18 -20.98
C PHE A 714 -8.89 -3.02 -20.29
N PHE A 715 -8.75 -2.86 -18.96
CA PHE A 715 -9.43 -1.81 -18.22
C PHE A 715 -8.81 -0.43 -18.46
N ASN A 716 -7.50 -0.26 -18.27
CA ASN A 716 -6.85 1.06 -18.19
C ASN A 716 -6.26 1.54 -19.52
N PHE A 717 -6.19 0.70 -20.53
CA PHE A 717 -5.86 1.13 -21.89
C PHE A 717 -7.09 1.07 -22.80
N TYR A 718 -7.72 -0.13 -22.97
CA TYR A 718 -8.81 -0.28 -23.93
C TYR A 718 -10.10 0.41 -23.49
N LEU A 719 -10.65 0.05 -22.33
CA LEU A 719 -11.90 0.67 -21.84
C LEU A 719 -11.72 2.15 -21.52
N TYR A 720 -10.61 2.54 -20.89
CA TYR A 720 -10.33 3.94 -20.60
C TYR A 720 -10.27 4.79 -21.87
N ARG A 721 -9.62 4.32 -22.93
CA ARG A 721 -9.43 5.07 -24.18
C ARG A 721 -10.66 5.04 -25.07
N TYR A 722 -11.30 3.89 -25.26
CA TYR A 722 -12.35 3.71 -26.27
C TYR A 722 -13.76 3.69 -25.69
N ARG A 723 -13.95 3.42 -24.40
CA ARG A 723 -15.22 3.33 -23.71
C ARG A 723 -15.19 4.08 -22.37
N HIS A 724 -14.68 5.30 -22.37
CA HIS A 724 -14.41 6.10 -21.18
C HIS A 724 -15.63 6.25 -20.26
N LYS A 725 -16.84 6.53 -20.81
CA LYS A 725 -18.09 6.63 -20.05
C LYS A 725 -18.42 5.32 -19.30
N PHE A 726 -18.16 4.18 -19.92
CA PHE A 726 -18.33 2.86 -19.29
C PHE A 726 -17.28 2.65 -18.19
N TRP A 727 -16.02 2.94 -18.49
CA TRP A 727 -14.91 2.82 -17.55
C TRP A 727 -15.15 3.67 -16.30
N ASN A 728 -15.45 4.97 -16.45
CA ASN A 728 -15.70 5.89 -15.33
C ASN A 728 -16.90 5.44 -14.47
N LYS A 729 -17.91 4.83 -15.07
CA LYS A 729 -19.09 4.36 -14.34
C LYS A 729 -18.86 3.05 -13.58
N TRP A 730 -18.09 2.12 -14.13
CA TRP A 730 -18.11 0.73 -13.65
C TRP A 730 -16.74 0.20 -13.19
N ALA A 731 -15.61 0.74 -13.63
CA ALA A 731 -14.30 0.14 -13.36
C ALA A 731 -14.01 0.00 -11.86
N TYR A 732 -14.04 1.10 -11.13
CA TYR A 732 -13.72 1.09 -9.70
C TYR A 732 -14.71 0.27 -8.87
N ILE A 733 -16.01 0.35 -9.18
CA ILE A 733 -17.01 -0.40 -8.43
C ILE A 733 -16.91 -1.91 -8.68
N SER A 734 -16.54 -2.29 -9.91
CA SER A 734 -16.27 -3.71 -10.24
C SER A 734 -15.05 -4.22 -9.49
N GLY A 735 -13.95 -3.47 -9.47
CA GLY A 735 -12.75 -3.83 -8.69
C GLY A 735 -13.06 -4.01 -7.21
N ALA A 736 -13.77 -3.05 -6.63
CA ALA A 736 -14.22 -3.12 -5.23
C ALA A 736 -15.10 -4.34 -4.94
N ALA A 737 -16.02 -4.67 -5.85
CA ALA A 737 -16.92 -5.81 -5.69
C ALA A 737 -16.18 -7.16 -5.81
N LEU A 738 -15.23 -7.26 -6.73
CA LEU A 738 -14.38 -8.44 -6.91
C LEU A 738 -13.51 -8.68 -5.67
N ASP A 739 -12.83 -7.66 -5.15
CA ASP A 739 -12.03 -7.77 -3.93
C ASP A 739 -12.90 -8.13 -2.71
N THR A 740 -14.09 -7.58 -2.62
CA THR A 740 -15.01 -7.87 -1.53
C THR A 740 -15.53 -9.30 -1.57
N GLY A 741 -15.94 -9.78 -2.77
CA GLY A 741 -16.42 -11.14 -2.96
C GLY A 741 -15.34 -12.17 -2.62
N PHE A 742 -14.10 -11.93 -3.03
CA PHE A 742 -12.95 -12.75 -2.65
C PHE A 742 -12.74 -12.79 -1.14
N ASN A 743 -12.63 -11.62 -0.49
CA ASN A 743 -12.37 -11.57 0.96
C ASN A 743 -13.49 -12.17 1.79
N ALA A 744 -14.76 -12.01 1.37
CA ALA A 744 -15.90 -12.67 2.02
C ALA A 744 -15.83 -14.20 1.89
N ASN A 745 -15.43 -14.70 0.71
CA ASN A 745 -15.22 -16.13 0.49
C ASN A 745 -14.07 -16.69 1.34
N LEU A 746 -12.94 -15.97 1.40
CA LEU A 746 -11.79 -16.33 2.23
C LEU A 746 -12.20 -16.48 3.71
N LEU A 747 -12.93 -15.50 4.23
CA LEU A 747 -13.41 -15.56 5.62
C LEU A 747 -14.38 -16.72 5.83
N PHE A 748 -15.28 -16.96 4.89
CA PHE A 748 -16.23 -18.08 4.95
C PHE A 748 -15.50 -19.44 4.97
N ILE A 749 -14.56 -19.65 4.03
CA ILE A 749 -13.79 -20.89 3.95
C ILE A 749 -12.99 -21.10 5.24
N PHE A 750 -12.38 -20.06 5.80
CA PHE A 750 -11.63 -20.16 7.04
C PHE A 750 -12.53 -20.57 8.22
N LEU A 751 -13.65 -19.85 8.41
CA LEU A 751 -14.55 -20.08 9.56
C LEU A 751 -15.29 -21.41 9.51
N PHE A 752 -15.76 -21.83 8.34
CA PHE A 752 -16.65 -22.97 8.21
C PHE A 752 -15.98 -24.26 7.71
N LEU A 753 -14.92 -24.16 6.92
CA LEU A 753 -14.21 -25.32 6.38
C LEU A 753 -12.85 -25.50 7.04
N GLY A 754 -12.10 -24.41 7.25
CA GLY A 754 -10.75 -24.48 7.81
C GLY A 754 -10.72 -24.87 9.29
N THR A 755 -11.65 -24.36 10.10
CA THR A 755 -11.74 -24.67 11.53
C THR A 755 -12.31 -26.07 11.81
N THR A 756 -13.17 -26.57 10.93
CA THR A 756 -13.74 -27.93 11.03
C THR A 756 -12.80 -29.01 10.52
N GLY A 757 -11.66 -28.63 9.93
CA GLY A 757 -10.73 -29.59 9.31
C GLY A 757 -11.27 -30.25 8.04
N ALA A 758 -12.35 -29.70 7.45
CA ALA A 758 -12.89 -30.21 6.19
C ALA A 758 -11.92 -29.94 5.05
N VAL A 759 -11.34 -30.99 4.52
CA VAL A 759 -10.41 -30.94 3.38
C VAL A 759 -11.11 -31.51 2.15
N MET A 760 -10.96 -30.81 1.01
CA MET A 760 -11.48 -31.32 -0.26
C MET A 760 -10.80 -32.64 -0.65
N VAL A 761 -11.57 -33.59 -1.14
CA VAL A 761 -11.07 -34.88 -1.60
C VAL A 761 -10.05 -34.69 -2.72
N ASN A 762 -8.98 -35.50 -2.72
CA ASN A 762 -8.00 -35.49 -3.81
C ASN A 762 -8.63 -36.04 -5.09
N TRP A 763 -8.68 -35.19 -6.11
CA TRP A 763 -9.21 -35.52 -7.42
C TRP A 763 -8.44 -34.80 -8.52
N TRP A 764 -8.82 -34.95 -9.77
CA TRP A 764 -8.08 -34.38 -10.90
C TRP A 764 -7.84 -32.87 -10.78
N GLY A 765 -8.80 -32.11 -10.32
CA GLY A 765 -8.72 -30.64 -10.19
C GLY A 765 -8.06 -30.13 -8.90
N ASN A 766 -7.85 -31.01 -7.92
CA ASN A 766 -7.18 -30.75 -6.66
C ASN A 766 -6.14 -31.86 -6.39
N ASN A 767 -5.13 -31.95 -7.26
CA ASN A 767 -4.10 -32.97 -7.14
C ASN A 767 -3.03 -32.54 -6.13
N ALA A 768 -2.83 -33.33 -5.10
CA ALA A 768 -1.88 -33.04 -4.03
C ALA A 768 -0.40 -33.02 -4.47
N GLU A 769 -0.03 -33.73 -5.56
CA GLU A 769 1.34 -33.74 -6.07
C GLU A 769 1.65 -32.43 -6.84
N SER A 770 0.73 -32.01 -7.71
CA SER A 770 0.88 -30.76 -8.47
C SER A 770 -0.47 -30.25 -8.95
N ILE A 771 -0.91 -29.14 -8.39
CA ILE A 771 -2.13 -28.45 -8.82
C ILE A 771 -1.99 -28.02 -10.30
N GLU A 772 -0.81 -27.60 -10.72
CA GLU A 772 -0.51 -27.07 -12.06
C GLU A 772 -0.21 -28.15 -13.11
N ARG A 773 -0.14 -29.41 -12.71
CA ARG A 773 0.30 -30.53 -13.54
C ARG A 773 1.78 -30.46 -13.98
N CYS A 774 2.63 -29.89 -13.16
CA CYS A 774 4.08 -29.87 -13.29
C CYS A 774 4.66 -30.88 -12.29
N PHE A 775 5.02 -32.10 -12.73
CA PHE A 775 5.36 -33.20 -11.84
C PHE A 775 6.88 -33.48 -11.70
N ALA A 776 7.73 -32.72 -12.36
CA ALA A 776 9.19 -32.83 -12.24
C ALA A 776 9.77 -31.60 -11.57
N TRP A 777 10.30 -31.79 -10.39
CA TRP A 777 10.98 -30.76 -9.58
C TRP A 777 12.38 -31.19 -9.18
#